data_e1db37aefef51723857ef403854732e9
#
_entry.id   e1db37aefef51723857ef403854732e9
#
_cell.length_a   1.000
_cell.length_b   1.000
_cell.length_c   1.000
_cell.angle_alpha   90.00
_cell.angle_beta   90.00
_cell.angle_gamma   90.00
#
_symmetry.space_group_name_H-M   'P 1'
#
loop_
_entity.id
_entity.type
_entity.pdbx_description
1 polymer ?
#
loop_
_entity_poly.entity_id
_entity_poly.type
_entity_poly.pdbx_seq_one_letter_code
_entity_poly.pdbx_strand_id
1 'polypeptide(L)'
;MIAEIIINTTAKRLQQTFSYTVPDGLAVRVGSRVLVPFGHRREEGIVVALHEQLDEPADFTLKPVEGLLSTQTGFQEEMIRTAIWIRDYYVCNLSEALRLFMIDKKGLVRQEILSVGPAAPVSPEGRQLQAYVADKGSREKGSLVRRFGRDLVETALARQVLTSRTYYKNQIADKMEDWLSFVHDDDEDILHGRRRQQELLQALKEKGEGAVSYWQGQGYSRDLMRRLCATGLARWSQRPARTTNILPILSGDAPFTLTPEQRQAVKVIGSDEQGKTYVLHGITGSGKTEVYMQLASQVLKEGRQVVVLVPEIALTGQIVRRFLRRFGDDVVVMHSQLSQGEKRNNWLRMQNGTSHICIGARSAVFTAAQSIGLFIVDEAHDSSYKQDEAPRYHAVAVARQRAAYYGCPVILGSATPALGDYYKALQGDYVLVELTERVGQRPLPSVQVVDMRDELARGNYRVVSDCLLNLLEETLAARQQAIILLNRRGFSTFVMCRKCGYVVKCDTCDVAMVYHRQAAHLRCHYCDAEKPVPTVCPSCGSKYIKFFGSGTEKVEQQLHELLPSARIIRLDQDTTSRKHSGDRIIEAFRRHEYDILLGTQMVAKGHDFPGVSAVGILSADSLLNIPAYWAGERTFQLLTQAAGRAGRGDIPGRVVMQTYAPDHYVIQCAARQDYRAFYDQEIQFRKELGYPPFQEMAKILVQDESEEQVWRKANDVAAALNSWNGDHGDEVAVIGPYEDVIKKIRNKYRLVLSLTGKDLTAIKKAMQRIPACWQTGVLIDVDPV
;
A
#
# COMPACT_ATOMS: atom_id res chain seq x y z
N MET A 1 -10.17 -34.82 18.59
CA MET A 1 -9.56 -33.90 17.62
C MET A 1 -8.78 -32.82 18.41
N ILE A 2 -7.59 -32.46 17.94
CA ILE A 2 -6.70 -31.46 18.56
C ILE A 2 -6.51 -30.32 17.56
N ALA A 3 -6.65 -29.08 18.06
CA ALA A 3 -6.44 -27.87 17.27
C ALA A 3 -5.12 -27.21 17.67
N GLU A 4 -4.28 -26.92 16.68
CA GLU A 4 -3.17 -25.99 16.85
C GLU A 4 -3.67 -24.56 16.67
N ILE A 5 -3.44 -23.73 17.67
CA ILE A 5 -4.01 -22.39 17.76
C ILE A 5 -2.91 -21.37 18.00
N ILE A 6 -2.90 -20.32 17.18
CA ILE A 6 -2.09 -19.13 17.43
C ILE A 6 -2.93 -18.10 18.17
N ILE A 7 -2.39 -17.57 19.26
CA ILE A 7 -3.06 -16.53 20.05
C ILE A 7 -2.94 -15.17 19.33
N ASN A 8 -4.05 -14.45 19.22
CA ASN A 8 -4.07 -13.12 18.61
C ASN A 8 -3.46 -12.05 19.55
N THR A 9 -2.14 -12.05 19.65
CA THR A 9 -1.40 -11.14 20.52
C THR A 9 -0.32 -10.38 19.76
N THR A 10 0.08 -9.20 20.27
CA THR A 10 1.21 -8.42 19.75
C THR A 10 2.53 -8.76 20.44
N ALA A 11 2.53 -9.65 21.41
CA ALA A 11 3.72 -10.00 22.18
C ALA A 11 4.71 -10.78 21.31
N LYS A 12 5.85 -10.17 20.98
CA LYS A 12 6.91 -10.78 20.12
C LYS A 12 7.45 -12.13 20.65
N ARG A 13 7.32 -12.40 21.95
CA ARG A 13 7.79 -13.64 22.58
C ARG A 13 6.85 -14.84 22.40
N LEU A 14 5.60 -14.61 21.99
CA LEU A 14 4.62 -15.68 21.76
C LEU A 14 4.57 -16.06 20.27
N GLN A 15 5.59 -16.79 19.83
CA GLN A 15 5.72 -17.22 18.44
C GLN A 15 5.14 -18.62 18.18
N GLN A 16 4.86 -19.35 19.28
CA GLN A 16 4.45 -20.76 19.22
C GLN A 16 2.95 -20.91 19.00
N THR A 17 2.56 -21.96 18.34
CA THR A 17 1.21 -22.49 18.37
C THR A 17 0.99 -23.23 19.70
N PHE A 18 -0.24 -23.28 20.15
CA PHE A 18 -0.65 -23.98 21.36
C PHE A 18 -1.71 -25.01 20.99
N SER A 19 -1.56 -26.22 21.54
CA SER A 19 -2.48 -27.32 21.27
C SER A 19 -3.65 -27.29 22.28
N TYR A 20 -4.88 -27.42 21.75
CA TYR A 20 -6.12 -27.47 22.53
C TYR A 20 -6.98 -28.65 22.06
N THR A 21 -7.77 -29.24 22.96
CA THR A 21 -8.77 -30.22 22.55
C THR A 21 -10.00 -29.51 21.97
N VAL A 22 -10.58 -30.07 20.93
CA VAL A 22 -11.84 -29.61 20.34
C VAL A 22 -12.97 -30.45 20.95
N PRO A 23 -13.92 -29.84 21.71
CA PRO A 23 -15.06 -30.57 22.27
C PRO A 23 -15.96 -31.13 21.17
N ASP A 24 -16.58 -32.28 21.45
CA ASP A 24 -17.56 -32.89 20.56
C ASP A 24 -18.75 -31.94 20.35
N GLY A 25 -19.16 -31.77 19.09
CA GLY A 25 -20.24 -30.86 18.71
C GLY A 25 -19.80 -29.43 18.37
N LEU A 26 -18.54 -29.06 18.55
CA LEU A 26 -18.02 -27.77 18.12
C LEU A 26 -17.41 -27.89 16.70
N ALA A 27 -18.08 -27.29 15.69
CA ALA A 27 -17.65 -27.37 14.29
C ALA A 27 -16.44 -26.43 14.02
N VAL A 28 -15.26 -26.84 14.50
CA VAL A 28 -14.00 -26.11 14.30
C VAL A 28 -13.33 -26.61 13.00
N ARG A 29 -12.83 -25.64 12.20
CA ARG A 29 -12.03 -25.90 10.99
C ARG A 29 -10.77 -25.02 11.00
N VAL A 30 -9.80 -25.33 10.16
CA VAL A 30 -8.64 -24.46 9.93
C VAL A 30 -9.15 -23.08 9.51
N GLY A 31 -8.61 -22.02 10.13
CA GLY A 31 -9.08 -20.65 9.97
C GLY A 31 -10.22 -20.23 10.90
N SER A 32 -10.77 -21.12 11.71
CA SER A 32 -11.77 -20.76 12.73
C SER A 32 -11.17 -19.82 13.78
N ARG A 33 -11.93 -18.79 14.16
CA ARG A 33 -11.63 -17.93 15.29
C ARG A 33 -12.30 -18.49 16.53
N VAL A 34 -11.51 -18.79 17.52
CA VAL A 34 -11.96 -19.52 18.73
C VAL A 34 -11.59 -18.77 19.99
N LEU A 35 -12.34 -19.02 21.06
CA LEU A 35 -12.03 -18.58 22.40
C LEU A 35 -11.31 -19.69 23.13
N VAL A 36 -10.14 -19.38 23.67
CA VAL A 36 -9.31 -20.36 24.39
C VAL A 36 -8.84 -19.81 25.74
N PRO A 37 -8.68 -20.68 26.76
CA PRO A 37 -8.08 -20.31 28.03
C PRO A 37 -6.56 -20.19 27.87
N PHE A 38 -6.01 -18.99 28.13
CA PHE A 38 -4.58 -18.73 28.05
C PHE A 38 -4.07 -18.11 29.35
N GLY A 39 -3.29 -18.88 30.14
CA GLY A 39 -2.93 -18.53 31.52
C GLY A 39 -4.19 -18.38 32.38
N HIS A 40 -4.39 -17.21 32.97
CA HIS A 40 -5.58 -16.84 33.76
C HIS A 40 -6.62 -16.05 32.96
N ARG A 41 -6.40 -15.87 31.63
CA ARG A 41 -7.27 -15.09 30.78
C ARG A 41 -7.90 -15.97 29.70
N ARG A 42 -8.94 -15.45 29.08
CA ARG A 42 -9.52 -15.97 27.84
C ARG A 42 -9.07 -15.09 26.71
N GLU A 43 -8.47 -15.69 25.71
CA GLU A 43 -7.92 -14.97 24.57
C GLU A 43 -8.54 -15.50 23.27
N GLU A 44 -8.54 -14.65 22.26
CA GLU A 44 -8.90 -15.04 20.91
C GLU A 44 -7.73 -15.82 20.28
N GLY A 45 -8.05 -16.97 19.71
CA GLY A 45 -7.12 -17.79 18.95
C GLY A 45 -7.61 -18.04 17.52
N ILE A 46 -6.68 -18.33 16.66
CA ILE A 46 -6.93 -18.71 15.25
C ILE A 46 -6.41 -20.13 15.07
N VAL A 47 -7.27 -21.03 14.59
CA VAL A 47 -6.91 -22.43 14.30
C VAL A 47 -6.06 -22.48 13.04
N VAL A 48 -4.83 -22.97 13.15
CA VAL A 48 -3.88 -23.05 12.02
C VAL A 48 -3.70 -24.47 11.51
N ALA A 49 -3.94 -25.48 12.36
CA ALA A 49 -3.96 -26.89 11.97
C ALA A 49 -4.91 -27.70 12.84
N LEU A 50 -5.35 -28.85 12.36
CA LEU A 50 -6.17 -29.82 13.08
C LEU A 50 -5.53 -31.20 12.95
N HIS A 51 -5.42 -31.94 14.07
CA HIS A 51 -4.85 -33.27 14.15
C HIS A 51 -5.80 -34.22 14.87
N GLU A 52 -5.79 -35.48 14.52
CA GLU A 52 -6.56 -36.50 15.25
C GLU A 52 -5.92 -36.80 16.60
N GLN A 53 -4.59 -36.86 16.64
CA GLN A 53 -3.76 -37.14 17.82
C GLN A 53 -2.53 -36.22 17.82
N LEU A 54 -1.87 -36.07 18.94
CA LEU A 54 -0.56 -35.41 19.03
C LEU A 54 0.53 -36.35 18.48
N ASP A 55 1.51 -35.75 17.80
CA ASP A 55 2.69 -36.48 17.28
C ASP A 55 3.56 -37.05 18.43
N GLU A 56 3.56 -36.39 19.60
CA GLU A 56 4.22 -36.82 20.80
C GLU A 56 3.24 -36.78 22.00
N PRO A 57 3.31 -37.75 22.94
CA PRO A 57 2.47 -37.72 24.13
C PRO A 57 2.80 -36.49 24.99
N ALA A 58 1.81 -35.67 25.28
CA ALA A 58 1.98 -34.48 26.12
C ALA A 58 2.03 -34.89 27.60
N ASP A 59 3.03 -34.42 28.35
CA ASP A 59 3.15 -34.60 29.80
C ASP A 59 2.13 -33.76 30.60
N PHE A 60 1.19 -33.08 29.91
CA PHE A 60 0.19 -32.19 30.50
C PHE A 60 -1.19 -32.38 29.86
N THR A 61 -2.23 -32.08 30.62
CA THR A 61 -3.61 -32.15 30.13
C THR A 61 -3.91 -30.93 29.21
N LEU A 62 -4.29 -31.21 27.98
CA LEU A 62 -4.71 -30.17 27.04
C LEU A 62 -6.02 -29.50 27.50
N LYS A 63 -6.06 -28.18 27.46
CA LYS A 63 -7.29 -27.42 27.75
C LYS A 63 -8.23 -27.46 26.54
N PRO A 64 -9.57 -27.41 26.77
CA PRO A 64 -10.50 -27.41 25.66
C PRO A 64 -10.67 -26.00 25.04
N VAL A 65 -11.03 -25.95 23.77
CA VAL A 65 -11.57 -24.75 23.12
C VAL A 65 -12.93 -24.43 23.78
N GLU A 66 -13.10 -23.21 24.25
CA GLU A 66 -14.32 -22.82 24.98
C GLU A 66 -15.49 -22.42 24.06
N GLY A 67 -15.21 -21.98 22.83
CA GLY A 67 -16.25 -21.61 21.87
C GLY A 67 -15.75 -21.07 20.54
N LEU A 68 -16.65 -21.04 19.56
CA LEU A 68 -16.45 -20.46 18.24
C LEU A 68 -16.86 -18.99 18.29
N LEU A 69 -15.98 -18.07 17.89
CA LEU A 69 -16.22 -16.63 18.02
C LEU A 69 -16.99 -16.02 16.84
N SER A 70 -16.83 -16.56 15.62
CA SER A 70 -17.57 -16.11 14.45
C SER A 70 -17.44 -17.12 13.30
N THR A 71 -18.56 -17.38 12.63
CA THR A 71 -18.57 -18.12 11.36
C THR A 71 -18.38 -17.21 10.14
N GLN A 72 -18.67 -15.92 10.26
CA GLN A 72 -18.66 -14.96 9.14
C GLN A 72 -17.28 -14.31 8.87
N THR A 73 -16.38 -14.30 9.86
CA THR A 73 -15.06 -13.65 9.75
C THR A 73 -13.91 -14.63 9.96
N GLY A 74 -14.12 -15.90 9.68
CA GLY A 74 -13.07 -16.92 9.70
C GLY A 74 -12.10 -16.75 8.53
N PHE A 75 -10.89 -17.26 8.72
CA PHE A 75 -9.89 -17.31 7.66
C PHE A 75 -10.19 -18.49 6.71
N GLN A 76 -9.94 -18.30 5.45
CA GLN A 76 -9.87 -19.38 4.49
C GLN A 76 -8.52 -20.10 4.63
N GLU A 77 -8.44 -21.35 4.24
CA GLU A 77 -7.21 -22.16 4.30
C GLU A 77 -6.06 -21.50 3.53
N GLU A 78 -6.36 -20.91 2.37
CA GLU A 78 -5.40 -20.15 1.56
C GLU A 78 -4.75 -19.01 2.37
N MET A 79 -5.54 -18.27 3.15
CA MET A 79 -5.03 -17.17 3.97
C MET A 79 -4.08 -17.66 5.05
N ILE A 80 -4.38 -18.81 5.67
CA ILE A 80 -3.50 -19.45 6.67
C ILE A 80 -2.20 -19.89 6.01
N ARG A 81 -2.27 -20.59 4.85
CA ARG A 81 -1.08 -21.01 4.09
C ARG A 81 -0.22 -19.82 3.66
N THR A 82 -0.86 -18.76 3.18
CA THR A 82 -0.13 -17.53 2.80
C THR A 82 0.50 -16.86 4.02
N ALA A 83 -0.17 -16.81 5.17
CA ALA A 83 0.38 -16.25 6.40
C ALA A 83 1.59 -17.07 6.91
N ILE A 84 1.55 -18.40 6.81
CA ILE A 84 2.67 -19.28 7.14
C ILE A 84 3.85 -18.97 6.19
N TRP A 85 3.59 -18.86 4.89
CA TRP A 85 4.62 -18.49 3.92
C TRP A 85 5.22 -17.10 4.20
N ILE A 86 4.40 -16.10 4.56
CA ILE A 86 4.88 -14.75 4.94
C ILE A 86 5.78 -14.84 6.17
N ARG A 87 5.40 -15.62 7.21
CA ARG A 87 6.24 -15.85 8.38
C ARG A 87 7.60 -16.39 7.99
N ASP A 88 7.63 -17.41 7.13
CA ASP A 88 8.84 -18.13 6.77
C ASP A 88 9.74 -17.31 5.83
N TYR A 89 9.14 -16.65 4.85
CA TYR A 89 9.88 -15.86 3.87
C TYR A 89 10.41 -14.54 4.44
N TYR A 90 9.58 -13.80 5.19
CA TYR A 90 9.92 -12.48 5.74
C TYR A 90 10.41 -12.50 7.18
N VAL A 91 10.57 -13.67 7.77
CA VAL A 91 11.06 -13.88 9.15
C VAL A 91 10.30 -13.00 10.16
N CYS A 92 9.00 -13.22 10.26
CA CYS A 92 8.10 -12.50 11.16
C CYS A 92 7.28 -13.47 12.02
N ASN A 93 6.53 -12.96 13.00
CA ASN A 93 5.60 -13.76 13.78
C ASN A 93 4.39 -14.20 12.94
N LEU A 94 3.92 -15.43 13.14
CA LEU A 94 2.70 -15.90 12.46
C LEU A 94 1.48 -15.05 12.81
N SER A 95 1.37 -14.58 14.05
CA SER A 95 0.30 -13.66 14.46
C SER A 95 0.35 -12.33 13.72
N GLU A 96 1.55 -11.79 13.44
CA GLU A 96 1.73 -10.57 12.63
C GLU A 96 1.29 -10.81 11.18
N ALA A 97 1.65 -11.95 10.60
CA ALA A 97 1.27 -12.34 9.25
C ALA A 97 -0.26 -12.53 9.11
N LEU A 98 -0.90 -13.23 10.05
CA LEU A 98 -2.35 -13.42 10.09
C LEU A 98 -3.11 -12.10 10.23
N ARG A 99 -2.58 -11.15 11.01
CA ARG A 99 -3.17 -9.82 11.17
C ARG A 99 -3.24 -9.00 9.88
N LEU A 100 -2.45 -9.31 8.86
CA LEU A 100 -2.56 -8.67 7.56
C LEU A 100 -3.91 -8.96 6.88
N PHE A 101 -4.46 -10.13 7.11
CA PHE A 101 -5.78 -10.54 6.60
C PHE A 101 -6.94 -10.06 7.49
N MET A 102 -6.66 -9.57 8.70
CA MET A 102 -7.70 -9.10 9.62
C MET A 102 -8.05 -7.64 9.37
N ILE A 103 -9.33 -7.36 9.24
CA ILE A 103 -9.86 -6.00 9.26
C ILE A 103 -9.90 -5.47 10.67
N ASP A 104 -10.32 -6.31 11.61
CA ASP A 104 -10.45 -5.99 13.03
C ASP A 104 -9.20 -6.41 13.80
N LYS A 105 -8.17 -5.54 13.75
CA LYS A 105 -6.88 -5.81 14.41
C LYS A 105 -6.94 -5.71 15.93
N LYS A 106 -8.03 -5.13 16.48
CA LYS A 106 -8.17 -4.92 17.95
C LYS A 106 -8.80 -6.11 18.67
N GLY A 107 -9.19 -7.15 17.93
CA GLY A 107 -9.84 -8.33 18.49
C GLY A 107 -11.28 -8.08 18.95
N LEU A 108 -11.82 -9.07 19.66
CA LEU A 108 -13.18 -9.03 20.19
C LEU A 108 -13.21 -8.36 21.56
N VAL A 109 -14.21 -7.51 21.78
CA VAL A 109 -14.48 -6.96 23.10
C VAL A 109 -15.46 -7.87 23.82
N ARG A 110 -15.07 -8.32 25.00
CA ARG A 110 -15.96 -9.01 25.92
C ARG A 110 -16.99 -8.01 26.47
N GLN A 111 -18.25 -8.26 26.19
CA GLN A 111 -19.38 -7.55 26.78
C GLN A 111 -20.13 -8.48 27.72
N GLU A 112 -20.31 -8.08 28.98
CA GLU A 112 -21.22 -8.73 29.92
C GLU A 112 -22.58 -8.04 29.83
N ILE A 113 -23.57 -8.77 29.35
CA ILE A 113 -24.96 -8.30 29.28
C ILE A 113 -25.73 -8.92 30.44
N LEU A 114 -26.35 -8.06 31.21
CA LEU A 114 -27.15 -8.45 32.37
C LEU A 114 -28.62 -8.46 31.98
N SER A 115 -29.31 -9.52 32.39
CA SER A 115 -30.76 -9.71 32.26
C SER A 115 -31.38 -10.00 33.62
N VAL A 116 -32.69 -9.90 33.71
CA VAL A 116 -33.42 -10.23 34.95
C VAL A 116 -33.16 -11.69 35.30
N GLY A 117 -32.76 -11.91 36.54
CA GLY A 117 -32.54 -13.24 37.11
C GLY A 117 -33.79 -13.82 37.82
N PRO A 118 -33.70 -15.08 38.26
CA PRO A 118 -34.84 -15.76 38.86
C PRO A 118 -35.13 -15.33 40.31
N ALA A 119 -34.18 -14.70 41.00
CA ALA A 119 -34.33 -14.33 42.39
C ALA A 119 -34.99 -12.95 42.56
N ALA A 120 -35.80 -12.81 43.64
CA ALA A 120 -36.38 -11.54 44.01
C ALA A 120 -35.37 -10.65 44.75
N PRO A 121 -35.37 -9.32 44.49
CA PRO A 121 -34.46 -8.38 45.17
C PRO A 121 -34.89 -8.12 46.62
N VAL A 122 -33.92 -8.08 47.51
CA VAL A 122 -34.19 -7.87 48.96
C VAL A 122 -34.18 -6.38 49.30
N SER A 123 -33.43 -5.54 48.61
CA SER A 123 -33.33 -4.09 48.89
C SER A 123 -34.20 -3.23 47.98
N PRO A 124 -34.60 -2.02 48.40
CA PRO A 124 -35.33 -1.08 47.52
C PRO A 124 -34.55 -0.73 46.25
N GLU A 125 -33.22 -0.53 46.38
CA GLU A 125 -32.34 -0.20 45.28
C GLU A 125 -32.21 -1.40 44.29
N GLY A 126 -32.15 -2.64 44.84
CA GLY A 126 -32.18 -3.87 44.05
C GLY A 126 -33.48 -4.02 43.24
N ARG A 127 -34.63 -3.61 43.82
CA ARG A 127 -35.92 -3.59 43.10
C ARG A 127 -35.92 -2.58 41.95
N GLN A 128 -35.36 -1.37 42.19
CA GLN A 128 -35.22 -0.37 41.12
C GLN A 128 -34.30 -0.84 39.97
N LEU A 129 -33.19 -1.48 40.33
CA LEU A 129 -32.25 -2.04 39.32
C LEU A 129 -32.93 -3.15 38.50
N GLN A 130 -33.63 -4.10 39.16
CA GLN A 130 -34.33 -5.19 38.47
C GLN A 130 -35.47 -4.65 37.58
N ALA A 131 -36.27 -3.72 38.09
CA ALA A 131 -37.35 -3.07 37.32
C ALA A 131 -36.81 -2.30 36.11
N TYR A 132 -35.70 -1.62 36.24
CA TYR A 132 -35.05 -0.92 35.15
C TYR A 132 -34.59 -1.90 34.06
N VAL A 133 -33.98 -3.04 34.41
CA VAL A 133 -33.56 -4.06 33.45
C VAL A 133 -34.76 -4.77 32.83
N ALA A 134 -35.84 -4.94 33.56
CA ALA A 134 -37.10 -5.50 33.05
C ALA A 134 -37.79 -4.56 32.02
N ASP A 135 -37.85 -3.26 32.32
CA ASP A 135 -38.46 -2.23 31.44
C ASP A 135 -37.62 -1.97 30.20
N LYS A 136 -36.34 -1.85 30.33
CA LYS A 136 -35.42 -1.48 29.22
C LYS A 136 -34.80 -2.67 28.51
N GLY A 137 -35.09 -3.89 28.93
CA GLY A 137 -34.46 -5.13 28.42
C GLY A 137 -33.04 -5.32 28.93
N SER A 138 -32.40 -6.39 28.48
CA SER A 138 -31.00 -6.72 28.85
C SER A 138 -30.03 -5.56 28.56
N ARG A 139 -29.12 -5.29 29.50
CA ARG A 139 -28.19 -4.15 29.45
C ARG A 139 -26.74 -4.56 29.71
N GLU A 140 -25.81 -3.82 29.14
CA GLU A 140 -24.39 -3.98 29.38
C GLU A 140 -24.03 -3.67 30.85
N LYS A 141 -23.27 -4.57 31.52
CA LYS A 141 -22.85 -4.43 32.92
C LYS A 141 -22.20 -3.07 33.17
N GLY A 142 -21.32 -2.58 32.28
CA GLY A 142 -20.66 -1.29 32.43
C GLY A 142 -21.64 -0.10 32.44
N SER A 143 -22.75 -0.20 31.74
CA SER A 143 -23.83 0.79 31.74
C SER A 143 -24.59 0.81 33.05
N LEU A 144 -24.90 -0.36 33.59
CA LEU A 144 -25.59 -0.50 34.88
C LEU A 144 -24.72 -0.09 36.06
N VAL A 145 -23.41 -0.43 36.01
CA VAL A 145 -22.44 0.00 37.02
C VAL A 145 -22.32 1.53 37.06
N ARG A 146 -22.29 2.19 35.92
CA ARG A 146 -22.28 3.67 35.87
C ARG A 146 -23.52 4.33 36.42
N ARG A 147 -24.67 3.66 36.32
CA ARG A 147 -25.96 4.22 36.76
C ARG A 147 -26.32 3.88 38.20
N PHE A 148 -26.05 2.67 38.63
CA PHE A 148 -26.52 2.14 39.93
C PHE A 148 -25.38 1.86 40.93
N GLY A 149 -24.14 2.03 40.53
CA GLY A 149 -22.98 1.71 41.34
C GLY A 149 -22.53 0.25 41.21
N ARG A 150 -21.24 0.02 41.44
CA ARG A 150 -20.60 -1.30 41.27
C ARG A 150 -21.10 -2.33 42.28
N ASP A 151 -21.16 -1.92 43.57
CA ASP A 151 -21.49 -2.81 44.68
C ASP A 151 -22.93 -3.37 44.58
N LEU A 152 -23.88 -2.53 44.17
CA LEU A 152 -25.26 -2.95 43.96
C LEU A 152 -25.40 -3.95 42.80
N VAL A 153 -24.71 -3.71 41.69
CA VAL A 153 -24.75 -4.61 40.54
C VAL A 153 -24.07 -5.94 40.82
N GLU A 154 -22.95 -5.96 41.53
CA GLU A 154 -22.25 -7.19 41.93
C GLU A 154 -23.07 -7.98 42.99
N THR A 155 -23.71 -7.30 43.92
CA THR A 155 -24.63 -7.93 44.90
C THR A 155 -25.84 -8.54 44.19
N ALA A 156 -26.41 -7.86 43.19
CA ALA A 156 -27.54 -8.37 42.42
C ALA A 156 -27.16 -9.61 41.60
N LEU A 157 -25.93 -9.66 41.10
CA LEU A 157 -25.39 -10.85 40.39
C LEU A 157 -25.16 -12.00 41.36
N ALA A 158 -24.50 -11.76 42.49
CA ALA A 158 -24.23 -12.78 43.51
C ALA A 158 -25.50 -13.41 44.07
N ARG A 159 -26.58 -12.64 44.18
CA ARG A 159 -27.90 -13.10 44.65
C ARG A 159 -28.83 -13.60 43.54
N GLN A 160 -28.35 -13.72 42.31
CA GLN A 160 -29.13 -14.14 41.14
C GLN A 160 -30.37 -13.28 40.84
N VAL A 161 -30.43 -12.06 41.36
CA VAL A 161 -31.43 -11.04 40.98
C VAL A 161 -31.24 -10.60 39.51
N LEU A 162 -29.97 -10.58 39.09
CA LEU A 162 -29.58 -10.45 37.68
C LEU A 162 -28.74 -11.66 37.27
N THR A 163 -28.89 -12.05 36.01
CA THR A 163 -28.04 -13.06 35.39
C THR A 163 -27.12 -12.39 34.35
N SER A 164 -25.89 -12.88 34.27
CA SER A 164 -24.89 -12.38 33.34
C SER A 164 -24.72 -13.37 32.17
N ARG A 165 -24.75 -12.85 30.96
CA ARG A 165 -24.27 -13.56 29.79
C ARG A 165 -23.11 -12.78 29.14
N THR A 166 -22.01 -13.49 28.89
CA THR A 166 -20.87 -12.93 28.18
C THR A 166 -21.08 -13.04 26.68
N TYR A 167 -21.00 -11.93 26.00
CA TYR A 167 -20.97 -11.85 24.55
C TYR A 167 -19.65 -11.28 24.09
N TYR A 168 -19.18 -11.76 22.96
CA TYR A 168 -18.01 -11.24 22.28
C TYR A 168 -18.47 -10.47 21.05
N LYS A 169 -18.19 -9.16 21.01
CA LYS A 169 -18.61 -8.27 19.93
C LYS A 169 -17.41 -7.71 19.22
N ASN A 170 -17.48 -7.66 17.90
CA ASN A 170 -16.52 -6.91 17.11
C ASN A 170 -16.58 -5.43 17.49
N GLN A 171 -15.42 -4.78 17.64
CA GLN A 171 -15.35 -3.36 17.96
C GLN A 171 -15.84 -2.47 16.81
N ILE A 172 -15.85 -2.99 15.60
CA ILE A 172 -16.25 -2.27 14.39
C ILE A 172 -17.72 -2.58 14.11
N ALA A 173 -18.56 -1.57 14.23
CA ALA A 173 -19.94 -1.65 13.77
C ALA A 173 -20.00 -1.53 12.25
N ASP A 174 -20.94 -2.24 11.62
CA ASP A 174 -21.21 -2.06 10.20
C ASP A 174 -21.72 -0.64 9.97
N LYS A 175 -21.15 0.06 9.00
CA LYS A 175 -21.69 1.35 8.58
C LYS A 175 -22.96 1.07 7.80
N MET A 176 -24.10 1.44 8.39
CA MET A 176 -25.41 1.30 7.77
C MET A 176 -25.80 2.58 7.03
N GLU A 177 -26.44 2.45 5.91
CA GLU A 177 -27.01 3.54 5.11
C GLU A 177 -28.50 3.35 4.99
N ASP A 178 -29.24 4.45 5.15
CA ASP A 178 -30.69 4.46 4.98
C ASP A 178 -31.05 4.40 3.48
N TRP A 179 -31.96 3.53 3.10
CA TRP A 179 -32.43 3.32 1.74
C TRP A 179 -33.94 3.53 1.64
N LEU A 180 -34.38 4.09 0.51
CA LEU A 180 -35.76 4.27 0.16
C LEU A 180 -36.05 3.43 -1.08
N SER A 181 -37.09 2.59 -1.02
CA SER A 181 -37.54 1.74 -2.11
C SER A 181 -39.01 1.95 -2.39
N PHE A 182 -39.38 1.86 -3.67
CA PHE A 182 -40.75 1.79 -4.10
C PHE A 182 -41.42 0.50 -3.61
N VAL A 183 -42.68 0.52 -3.23
CA VAL A 183 -43.46 -0.66 -2.79
C VAL A 183 -44.56 -1.00 -3.76
N HIS A 184 -45.52 -0.12 -3.92
CA HIS A 184 -46.66 -0.25 -4.84
C HIS A 184 -47.29 1.13 -5.11
N ASP A 185 -48.24 1.20 -6.03
CA ASP A 185 -48.94 2.42 -6.45
C ASP A 185 -50.48 2.34 -6.31
N ASP A 186 -51.01 1.26 -5.75
CA ASP A 186 -52.44 1.00 -5.71
C ASP A 186 -53.28 2.08 -5.00
N ASP A 187 -52.63 2.92 -4.17
CA ASP A 187 -53.30 3.96 -3.37
C ASP A 187 -52.72 5.38 -3.64
N GLU A 188 -52.39 5.70 -4.89
CA GLU A 188 -51.85 7.03 -5.24
C GLU A 188 -52.77 8.21 -4.89
N ASP A 189 -54.07 7.96 -4.86
CA ASP A 189 -55.06 8.99 -4.49
C ASP A 189 -54.85 9.56 -3.08
N ILE A 190 -54.16 8.84 -2.18
CA ILE A 190 -53.75 9.35 -0.86
C ILE A 190 -52.82 10.56 -0.97
N LEU A 191 -52.11 10.73 -2.08
CA LEU A 191 -51.19 11.84 -2.32
C LEU A 191 -51.88 13.02 -3.03
N HIS A 192 -53.20 13.01 -3.21
CA HIS A 192 -53.92 14.09 -3.87
C HIS A 192 -53.62 15.45 -3.19
N GLY A 193 -53.16 16.43 -3.97
CA GLY A 193 -52.74 17.74 -3.48
C GLY A 193 -51.29 17.81 -2.87
N ARG A 194 -50.56 16.70 -2.81
CA ARG A 194 -49.18 16.64 -2.25
C ARG A 194 -48.14 16.52 -3.35
N ARG A 195 -48.05 17.55 -4.19
CA ARG A 195 -47.23 17.56 -5.41
C ARG A 195 -45.78 17.02 -5.23
N ARG A 196 -45.06 17.44 -4.19
CA ARG A 196 -43.67 16.99 -3.96
C ARG A 196 -43.56 15.51 -3.57
N GLN A 197 -44.56 14.94 -2.90
CA GLN A 197 -44.58 13.50 -2.60
C GLN A 197 -44.91 12.68 -3.88
N GLN A 198 -45.76 13.21 -4.76
CA GLN A 198 -46.04 12.61 -6.07
C GLN A 198 -44.77 12.63 -6.96
N GLU A 199 -44.04 13.76 -7.02
CA GLU A 199 -42.79 13.86 -7.74
C GLU A 199 -41.71 12.83 -7.22
N LEU A 200 -41.59 12.66 -5.90
CA LEU A 200 -40.69 11.67 -5.31
C LEU A 200 -41.17 10.23 -5.60
N LEU A 201 -42.44 9.96 -5.51
CA LEU A 201 -43.01 8.62 -5.84
C LEU A 201 -42.77 8.26 -7.31
N GLN A 202 -42.97 9.21 -8.23
CA GLN A 202 -42.70 9.00 -9.64
C GLN A 202 -41.21 8.73 -9.90
N ALA A 203 -40.33 9.50 -9.28
CA ALA A 203 -38.89 9.29 -9.38
C ALA A 203 -38.46 7.92 -8.79
N LEU A 204 -39.12 7.47 -7.71
CA LEU A 204 -38.93 6.14 -7.12
C LEU A 204 -39.42 5.02 -8.04
N LYS A 205 -40.55 5.20 -8.75
CA LYS A 205 -41.06 4.23 -9.72
C LYS A 205 -40.06 4.03 -10.85
N GLU A 206 -39.54 5.11 -11.39
CA GLU A 206 -38.56 5.06 -12.49
C GLU A 206 -37.25 4.39 -12.10
N LYS A 207 -36.76 4.62 -10.88
CA LYS A 207 -35.46 4.11 -10.40
C LYS A 207 -35.59 2.82 -9.57
N GLY A 208 -36.73 2.52 -9.00
CA GLY A 208 -36.99 1.40 -8.12
C GLY A 208 -36.58 1.63 -6.67
N GLU A 209 -35.29 1.95 -6.42
CA GLU A 209 -34.76 2.20 -5.08
C GLU A 209 -33.51 3.08 -5.11
N GLY A 210 -33.14 3.68 -3.96
CA GLY A 210 -31.94 4.47 -3.83
C GLY A 210 -31.61 4.86 -2.39
N ALA A 211 -30.33 5.16 -2.14
CA ALA A 211 -29.91 5.66 -0.85
C ALA A 211 -30.60 7.00 -0.52
N VAL A 212 -30.94 7.21 0.75
CA VAL A 212 -31.54 8.48 1.21
C VAL A 212 -30.66 9.67 0.89
N SER A 213 -29.33 9.51 0.98
CA SER A 213 -28.36 10.53 0.59
C SER A 213 -28.47 10.93 -0.89
N TYR A 214 -28.74 9.98 -1.80
CA TYR A 214 -29.00 10.25 -3.21
C TYR A 214 -30.24 11.13 -3.40
N TRP A 215 -31.34 10.75 -2.77
CA TRP A 215 -32.59 11.50 -2.87
C TRP A 215 -32.50 12.90 -2.26
N GLN A 216 -31.70 13.07 -1.18
CA GLN A 216 -31.37 14.38 -0.64
C GLN A 216 -30.60 15.23 -1.65
N GLY A 217 -29.66 14.65 -2.39
CA GLY A 217 -28.93 15.31 -3.47
C GLY A 217 -29.82 15.75 -4.64
N GLN A 218 -30.97 15.07 -4.85
CA GLN A 218 -32.00 15.45 -5.81
C GLN A 218 -32.99 16.50 -5.25
N GLY A 219 -32.77 17.00 -4.02
CA GLY A 219 -33.60 18.04 -3.42
C GLY A 219 -34.80 17.55 -2.60
N TYR A 220 -34.88 16.26 -2.31
CA TYR A 220 -35.93 15.70 -1.45
C TYR A 220 -35.48 15.65 0.01
N SER A 221 -36.28 16.22 0.94
CA SER A 221 -35.93 16.23 2.36
C SER A 221 -36.20 14.86 3.03
N ARG A 222 -35.47 14.53 4.11
CA ARG A 222 -35.72 13.31 4.91
C ARG A 222 -37.15 13.23 5.43
N ASP A 223 -37.74 14.36 5.81
CA ASP A 223 -39.10 14.48 6.30
C ASP A 223 -40.11 14.12 5.21
N LEU A 224 -39.88 14.58 3.98
CA LEU A 224 -40.74 14.22 2.82
C LEU A 224 -40.73 12.71 2.56
N MET A 225 -39.54 12.10 2.59
CA MET A 225 -39.36 10.67 2.40
C MET A 225 -40.06 9.86 3.51
N ARG A 226 -39.93 10.27 4.77
CA ARG A 226 -40.61 9.63 5.90
C ARG A 226 -42.14 9.71 5.78
N ARG A 227 -42.67 10.88 5.36
CA ARG A 227 -44.11 11.04 5.11
C ARG A 227 -44.58 10.16 3.97
N LEU A 228 -43.78 9.98 2.93
CA LEU A 228 -44.12 9.03 1.85
C LEU A 228 -44.09 7.58 2.35
N CYS A 229 -43.14 7.20 3.20
CA CYS A 229 -43.11 5.88 3.82
C CYS A 229 -44.34 5.64 4.74
N ALA A 230 -44.82 6.69 5.41
CA ALA A 230 -46.00 6.59 6.28
C ALA A 230 -47.32 6.30 5.50
N THR A 231 -47.36 6.55 4.18
CA THR A 231 -48.47 6.17 3.32
C THR A 231 -48.41 4.73 2.83
N GLY A 232 -47.32 4.00 3.05
CA GLY A 232 -47.13 2.63 2.59
C GLY A 232 -46.58 2.52 1.15
N LEU A 233 -46.60 3.57 0.36
CA LEU A 233 -46.14 3.59 -1.04
C LEU A 233 -44.62 3.45 -1.22
N ALA A 234 -43.85 3.77 -0.17
CA ALA A 234 -42.42 3.59 -0.13
C ALA A 234 -41.99 2.92 1.19
N ARG A 235 -40.87 2.23 1.17
CA ARG A 235 -40.30 1.56 2.34
C ARG A 235 -38.91 2.16 2.67
N TRP A 236 -38.73 2.47 3.95
CA TRP A 236 -37.43 2.83 4.51
C TRP A 236 -36.76 1.56 5.02
N SER A 237 -35.54 1.30 4.58
CA SER A 237 -34.73 0.17 5.03
C SER A 237 -33.32 0.62 5.37
N GLN A 238 -32.64 -0.14 6.22
CA GLN A 238 -31.20 0.05 6.46
C GLN A 238 -30.42 -1.07 5.79
N ARG A 239 -29.39 -0.69 5.06
CA ARG A 239 -28.47 -1.62 4.38
C ARG A 239 -27.04 -1.28 4.73
N PRO A 240 -26.10 -2.24 4.65
CA PRO A 240 -24.68 -1.92 4.76
C PRO A 240 -24.32 -0.82 3.77
N ALA A 241 -23.67 0.25 4.27
CA ALA A 241 -23.34 1.41 3.44
C ALA A 241 -22.45 0.99 2.26
N ARG A 242 -22.86 1.33 1.06
CA ARG A 242 -22.04 1.15 -0.13
C ARG A 242 -20.96 2.23 -0.17
N THR A 243 -19.71 1.83 -0.35
CA THR A 243 -18.57 2.77 -0.39
C THR A 243 -18.41 3.37 -1.78
N THR A 244 -19.43 4.05 -2.27
CA THR A 244 -19.39 4.74 -3.57
C THR A 244 -19.01 6.21 -3.47
N ASN A 245 -18.55 6.66 -2.31
CA ASN A 245 -18.25 8.09 -2.04
C ASN A 245 -17.05 8.66 -2.82
N ILE A 246 -16.41 7.90 -3.71
CA ILE A 246 -15.26 8.43 -4.47
C ILE A 246 -15.71 9.09 -5.77
N LEU A 247 -16.80 8.65 -6.40
CA LEU A 247 -17.33 9.26 -7.64
C LEU A 247 -18.77 8.83 -7.91
N PRO A 248 -19.64 9.68 -8.49
CA PRO A 248 -20.93 9.23 -9.01
C PRO A 248 -20.67 8.16 -10.08
N ILE A 249 -21.42 7.06 -10.00
CA ILE A 249 -21.40 6.01 -11.03
C ILE A 249 -21.96 6.65 -12.31
N LEU A 250 -21.05 7.06 -13.19
CA LEU A 250 -21.41 7.47 -14.53
C LEU A 250 -21.57 6.20 -15.37
N SER A 251 -22.72 6.01 -15.99
CA SER A 251 -23.09 4.86 -16.78
C SER A 251 -22.10 4.52 -17.89
N GLY A 252 -21.71 3.24 -17.94
CA GLY A 252 -21.31 2.46 -19.11
C GLY A 252 -20.19 2.99 -20.01
N ASP A 253 -18.89 2.70 -19.66
CA ASP A 253 -17.83 2.71 -20.65
C ASP A 253 -17.93 1.42 -21.50
N ALA A 254 -18.23 1.56 -22.80
CA ALA A 254 -18.11 0.45 -23.73
C ALA A 254 -16.63 0.04 -23.90
N PRO A 255 -16.35 -1.25 -24.13
CA PRO A 255 -14.98 -1.71 -24.43
C PRO A 255 -14.42 -0.99 -25.64
N PHE A 256 -13.17 -0.51 -25.52
CA PHE A 256 -12.45 0.04 -26.68
C PHE A 256 -12.05 -1.08 -27.65
N THR A 257 -11.95 -0.74 -28.94
CA THR A 257 -11.36 -1.63 -29.93
C THR A 257 -9.88 -1.82 -29.62
N LEU A 258 -9.47 -3.07 -29.41
CA LEU A 258 -8.10 -3.42 -29.09
C LEU A 258 -7.17 -3.25 -30.32
N THR A 259 -5.98 -2.73 -30.08
CA THR A 259 -4.87 -2.81 -31.07
C THR A 259 -4.46 -4.28 -31.29
N PRO A 260 -3.73 -4.59 -32.38
CA PRO A 260 -3.23 -5.95 -32.61
C PRO A 260 -2.40 -6.48 -31.44
N GLU A 261 -1.48 -5.68 -30.88
CA GLU A 261 -0.65 -6.04 -29.73
C GLU A 261 -1.49 -6.31 -28.47
N GLN A 262 -2.46 -5.42 -28.16
CA GLN A 262 -3.36 -5.61 -27.02
C GLN A 262 -4.21 -6.88 -27.16
N ARG A 263 -4.71 -7.17 -28.36
CA ARG A 263 -5.48 -8.39 -28.64
C ARG A 263 -4.64 -9.63 -28.43
N GLN A 264 -3.39 -9.61 -28.90
CA GLN A 264 -2.44 -10.70 -28.68
C GLN A 264 -2.13 -10.88 -27.18
N ALA A 265 -1.91 -9.78 -26.45
CA ALA A 265 -1.69 -9.82 -25.01
C ALA A 265 -2.88 -10.47 -24.27
N VAL A 266 -4.11 -10.04 -24.57
CA VAL A 266 -5.33 -10.63 -23.99
C VAL A 266 -5.46 -12.12 -24.34
N LYS A 267 -5.12 -12.52 -25.56
CA LYS A 267 -5.16 -13.93 -25.97
C LYS A 267 -4.13 -14.76 -25.23
N VAL A 268 -2.88 -14.32 -25.14
CA VAL A 268 -1.79 -15.05 -24.50
C VAL A 268 -2.03 -15.23 -23.00
N ILE A 269 -2.44 -14.16 -22.32
CA ILE A 269 -2.67 -14.18 -20.87
C ILE A 269 -4.00 -14.91 -20.54
N GLY A 270 -5.06 -14.65 -21.33
CA GLY A 270 -6.38 -15.24 -21.11
C GLY A 270 -6.48 -16.74 -21.42
N SER A 271 -5.49 -17.32 -22.11
CA SER A 271 -5.39 -18.76 -22.35
C SER A 271 -4.52 -19.50 -21.31
N ASP A 272 -4.13 -18.81 -20.23
CA ASP A 272 -3.26 -19.43 -19.20
C ASP A 272 -4.05 -20.34 -18.26
N GLU A 273 -3.72 -21.63 -18.29
CA GLU A 273 -4.27 -22.65 -17.39
C GLU A 273 -3.28 -23.03 -16.26
N GLN A 274 -2.06 -22.47 -16.27
CA GLN A 274 -0.96 -22.84 -15.37
C GLN A 274 -0.69 -21.83 -14.26
N GLY A 275 -1.34 -20.67 -14.28
CA GLY A 275 -1.14 -19.62 -13.29
C GLY A 275 0.23 -18.94 -13.37
N LYS A 276 0.71 -18.64 -14.58
CA LYS A 276 2.01 -18.01 -14.81
C LYS A 276 2.05 -16.54 -14.38
N THR A 277 3.24 -16.04 -14.17
CA THR A 277 3.49 -14.61 -14.00
C THR A 277 3.86 -13.97 -15.34
N TYR A 278 3.15 -12.91 -15.70
CA TYR A 278 3.32 -12.16 -16.94
C TYR A 278 3.91 -10.78 -16.65
N VAL A 279 5.00 -10.42 -17.32
CA VAL A 279 5.51 -9.04 -17.35
C VAL A 279 4.89 -8.35 -18.57
N LEU A 280 3.88 -7.51 -18.34
CA LEU A 280 3.28 -6.69 -19.39
C LEU A 280 4.07 -5.39 -19.51
N HIS A 281 5.10 -5.41 -20.33
CA HIS A 281 5.94 -4.27 -20.64
C HIS A 281 5.28 -3.42 -21.73
N GLY A 282 4.71 -2.30 -21.35
CA GLY A 282 4.04 -1.43 -22.32
C GLY A 282 4.41 0.02 -22.09
N ILE A 283 4.86 0.71 -23.12
CA ILE A 283 5.22 2.13 -23.04
C ILE A 283 4.07 2.98 -22.50
N THR A 284 4.39 4.18 -22.01
CA THR A 284 3.36 5.10 -21.49
C THR A 284 2.35 5.43 -22.61
N GLY A 285 1.06 5.17 -22.36
CA GLY A 285 0.00 5.38 -23.36
C GLY A 285 -0.26 4.20 -24.30
N SER A 286 0.35 3.03 -24.10
CA SER A 286 0.07 1.80 -24.87
C SER A 286 -1.27 1.13 -24.56
N GLY A 287 -2.01 1.63 -23.55
CA GLY A 287 -3.34 1.13 -23.21
C GLY A 287 -3.37 -0.14 -22.35
N LYS A 288 -2.34 -0.40 -21.51
CA LYS A 288 -2.29 -1.52 -20.55
C LYS A 288 -3.59 -1.69 -19.77
N THR A 289 -4.20 -0.58 -19.33
CA THR A 289 -5.46 -0.61 -18.57
C THR A 289 -6.60 -1.29 -19.33
N GLU A 290 -6.67 -1.15 -20.65
CA GLU A 290 -7.71 -1.82 -21.44
C GLU A 290 -7.47 -3.34 -21.47
N VAL A 291 -6.21 -3.78 -21.58
CA VAL A 291 -5.85 -5.20 -21.47
C VAL A 291 -6.30 -5.76 -20.12
N TYR A 292 -6.05 -5.04 -19.01
CA TYR A 292 -6.50 -5.44 -17.67
C TYR A 292 -8.01 -5.61 -17.60
N MET A 293 -8.77 -4.63 -18.13
CA MET A 293 -10.24 -4.66 -18.08
C MET A 293 -10.85 -5.77 -18.93
N GLN A 294 -10.24 -6.08 -20.09
CA GLN A 294 -10.68 -7.19 -20.93
C GLN A 294 -10.46 -8.55 -20.23
N LEU A 295 -9.28 -8.75 -19.63
CA LEU A 295 -8.98 -9.96 -18.88
C LEU A 295 -9.85 -10.07 -17.63
N ALA A 296 -10.08 -8.97 -16.91
CA ALA A 296 -11.02 -8.95 -15.78
C ALA A 296 -12.42 -9.38 -16.23
N SER A 297 -12.92 -8.88 -17.38
CA SER A 297 -14.22 -9.28 -17.92
C SER A 297 -14.31 -10.77 -18.25
N GLN A 298 -13.22 -11.42 -18.69
CA GLN A 298 -13.18 -12.85 -18.94
C GLN A 298 -13.32 -13.65 -17.65
N VAL A 299 -12.49 -13.29 -16.63
CA VAL A 299 -12.51 -13.92 -15.30
C VAL A 299 -13.85 -13.81 -14.60
N LEU A 300 -14.52 -12.65 -14.71
CA LEU A 300 -15.86 -12.47 -14.15
C LEU A 300 -16.91 -13.37 -14.81
N LYS A 301 -16.81 -13.62 -16.11
CA LYS A 301 -17.73 -14.57 -16.81
C LYS A 301 -17.57 -16.00 -16.32
N GLU A 302 -16.40 -16.35 -15.80
CA GLU A 302 -16.11 -17.64 -15.16
C GLU A 302 -16.60 -17.70 -13.70
N GLY A 303 -17.19 -16.62 -13.17
CA GLY A 303 -17.61 -16.52 -11.77
C GLY A 303 -16.47 -16.38 -10.77
N ARG A 304 -15.27 -16.04 -11.23
CA ARG A 304 -14.07 -15.84 -10.39
C ARG A 304 -13.83 -14.37 -10.11
N GLN A 305 -12.99 -14.09 -9.12
CA GLN A 305 -12.73 -12.73 -8.62
C GLN A 305 -11.36 -12.22 -9.10
N VAL A 306 -11.23 -10.88 -9.17
CA VAL A 306 -10.03 -10.19 -9.62
C VAL A 306 -9.51 -9.26 -8.53
N VAL A 307 -8.19 -9.28 -8.30
CA VAL A 307 -7.51 -8.36 -7.39
C VAL A 307 -6.59 -7.44 -8.21
N VAL A 308 -6.83 -6.13 -8.12
CA VAL A 308 -6.05 -5.12 -8.83
C VAL A 308 -5.29 -4.29 -7.80
N LEU A 309 -3.97 -4.35 -7.85
CA LEU A 309 -3.09 -3.54 -7.03
C LEU A 309 -2.65 -2.32 -7.83
N VAL A 310 -2.76 -1.16 -7.21
CA VAL A 310 -2.30 0.12 -7.79
C VAL A 310 -1.46 0.87 -6.77
N PRO A 311 -0.50 1.72 -7.18
CA PRO A 311 0.21 2.58 -6.23
C PRO A 311 -0.74 3.46 -5.43
N GLU A 312 -0.44 3.73 -4.16
CA GLU A 312 -1.36 4.46 -3.25
C GLU A 312 -1.80 5.82 -3.81
N ILE A 313 -0.91 6.50 -4.52
CA ILE A 313 -1.18 7.80 -5.18
C ILE A 313 -2.15 7.65 -6.37
N ALA A 314 -2.20 6.48 -7.00
CA ALA A 314 -3.06 6.22 -8.15
C ALA A 314 -4.50 5.81 -7.77
N LEU A 315 -4.80 5.63 -6.47
CA LEU A 315 -6.12 5.18 -5.98
C LEU A 315 -7.27 6.16 -6.24
N THR A 316 -6.98 7.44 -6.40
CA THR A 316 -7.95 8.46 -6.82
C THR A 316 -7.91 8.69 -8.34
N GLY A 317 -7.08 7.93 -9.03
CA GLY A 317 -6.71 8.13 -10.41
C GLY A 317 -7.64 7.52 -11.45
N GLN A 318 -7.19 7.63 -12.67
CA GLN A 318 -7.90 7.24 -13.89
C GLN A 318 -8.28 5.75 -13.93
N ILE A 319 -7.40 4.86 -13.43
CA ILE A 319 -7.65 3.41 -13.47
C ILE A 319 -8.87 3.00 -12.64
N VAL A 320 -8.98 3.53 -11.41
CA VAL A 320 -10.13 3.24 -10.53
C VAL A 320 -11.43 3.74 -11.16
N ARG A 321 -11.42 4.97 -11.72
CA ARG A 321 -12.59 5.54 -12.41
C ARG A 321 -13.03 4.69 -13.60
N ARG A 322 -12.08 4.19 -14.41
CA ARG A 322 -12.37 3.33 -15.56
C ARG A 322 -12.99 2.01 -15.14
N PHE A 323 -12.46 1.36 -14.11
CA PHE A 323 -13.04 0.12 -13.59
C PHE A 323 -14.43 0.35 -13.01
N LEU A 324 -14.64 1.42 -12.22
CA LEU A 324 -15.97 1.77 -11.68
C LEU A 324 -16.99 2.05 -12.78
N ARG A 325 -16.58 2.73 -13.87
CA ARG A 325 -17.48 2.99 -15.01
C ARG A 325 -17.85 1.73 -15.76
N ARG A 326 -16.91 0.78 -15.94
CA ARG A 326 -17.15 -0.45 -16.70
C ARG A 326 -17.87 -1.53 -15.91
N PHE A 327 -17.52 -1.71 -14.64
CA PHE A 327 -17.98 -2.83 -13.82
C PHE A 327 -18.93 -2.41 -12.68
N GLY A 328 -19.12 -1.12 -12.45
CA GLY A 328 -20.10 -0.60 -11.50
C GLY A 328 -19.97 -1.16 -10.09
N ASP A 329 -21.04 -1.75 -9.60
CA ASP A 329 -21.14 -2.29 -8.24
C ASP A 329 -20.30 -3.55 -7.98
N ASP A 330 -19.79 -4.21 -9.02
CA ASP A 330 -18.88 -5.34 -8.87
C ASP A 330 -17.50 -4.92 -8.31
N VAL A 331 -17.20 -3.62 -8.32
CA VAL A 331 -15.92 -3.08 -7.85
C VAL A 331 -16.01 -2.62 -6.41
N VAL A 332 -15.09 -3.09 -5.58
CA VAL A 332 -14.79 -2.51 -4.27
C VAL A 332 -13.40 -1.86 -4.30
N VAL A 333 -13.28 -0.70 -3.63
CA VAL A 333 -12.01 0.02 -3.54
C VAL A 333 -11.49 -0.05 -2.11
N MET A 334 -10.21 -0.44 -1.93
CA MET A 334 -9.56 -0.61 -0.63
C MET A 334 -8.36 0.32 -0.50
N HIS A 335 -8.44 1.32 0.40
CA HIS A 335 -7.35 2.26 0.65
C HIS A 335 -7.27 2.73 2.11
N SER A 336 -6.16 3.38 2.47
CA SER A 336 -5.86 3.82 3.84
C SER A 336 -6.88 4.81 4.41
N GLN A 337 -7.45 5.67 3.57
CA GLN A 337 -8.39 6.75 3.97
C GLN A 337 -9.82 6.28 4.25
N LEU A 338 -10.18 5.03 3.90
CA LEU A 338 -11.49 4.47 4.26
C LEU A 338 -11.63 4.31 5.77
N SER A 339 -12.83 4.60 6.29
CA SER A 339 -13.17 4.27 7.67
C SER A 339 -13.13 2.75 7.91
N GLN A 340 -13.00 2.33 9.14
CA GLN A 340 -12.96 0.90 9.47
C GLN A 340 -14.24 0.17 9.08
N GLY A 341 -15.41 0.81 9.24
CA GLY A 341 -16.69 0.25 8.80
C GLY A 341 -16.77 0.07 7.28
N GLU A 342 -16.27 1.03 6.50
CA GLU A 342 -16.21 0.93 5.04
C GLU A 342 -15.27 -0.20 4.59
N LYS A 343 -14.08 -0.29 5.20
CA LYS A 343 -13.15 -1.40 4.93
C LYS A 343 -13.80 -2.76 5.20
N ARG A 344 -14.51 -2.87 6.33
CA ARG A 344 -15.22 -4.11 6.69
C ARG A 344 -16.31 -4.45 5.67
N ASN A 345 -17.15 -3.49 5.29
CA ASN A 345 -18.19 -3.72 4.31
C ASN A 345 -17.63 -4.19 2.96
N ASN A 346 -16.56 -3.55 2.46
CA ASN A 346 -15.91 -3.94 1.22
C ASN A 346 -15.26 -5.33 1.32
N TRP A 347 -14.65 -5.64 2.45
CA TRP A 347 -14.08 -6.95 2.72
C TRP A 347 -15.15 -8.05 2.72
N LEU A 348 -16.28 -7.82 3.41
CA LEU A 348 -17.40 -8.77 3.44
C LEU A 348 -18.02 -8.96 2.05
N ARG A 349 -18.11 -7.91 1.24
CA ARG A 349 -18.61 -8.02 -0.14
C ARG A 349 -17.74 -8.93 -0.99
N MET A 350 -16.41 -8.84 -0.85
CA MET A 350 -15.48 -9.76 -1.53
C MET A 350 -15.59 -11.17 -0.96
N GLN A 351 -15.66 -11.33 0.36
CA GLN A 351 -15.77 -12.63 1.01
C GLN A 351 -17.06 -13.37 0.65
N ASN A 352 -18.18 -12.65 0.55
CA ASN A 352 -19.49 -13.24 0.24
C ASN A 352 -19.78 -13.36 -1.26
N GLY A 353 -18.83 -12.93 -2.12
CA GLY A 353 -19.02 -12.96 -3.58
C GLY A 353 -20.08 -11.99 -4.11
N THR A 354 -20.44 -10.93 -3.34
CA THR A 354 -21.35 -9.87 -3.81
C THR A 354 -20.61 -8.77 -4.59
N SER A 355 -19.31 -8.80 -4.62
CA SER A 355 -18.44 -8.04 -5.50
C SER A 355 -17.30 -8.93 -5.97
N HIS A 356 -16.86 -8.72 -7.20
CA HIS A 356 -15.91 -9.62 -7.83
C HIS A 356 -14.57 -8.95 -8.15
N ILE A 357 -14.46 -7.63 -8.06
CA ILE A 357 -13.22 -6.89 -8.31
C ILE A 357 -12.84 -6.09 -7.07
N CYS A 358 -11.64 -6.34 -6.54
CA CYS A 358 -11.04 -5.54 -5.49
C CYS A 358 -9.91 -4.69 -6.06
N ILE A 359 -10.05 -3.37 -6.03
CA ILE A 359 -8.96 -2.45 -6.42
C ILE A 359 -8.43 -1.76 -5.17
N GLY A 360 -7.12 -1.75 -5.02
CA GLY A 360 -6.55 -1.07 -3.86
C GLY A 360 -5.04 -0.93 -3.89
N ALA A 361 -4.52 -0.25 -2.85
CA ALA A 361 -3.08 -0.19 -2.62
C ALA A 361 -2.54 -1.54 -2.17
N ARG A 362 -1.27 -1.57 -1.84
CA ARG A 362 -0.53 -2.72 -1.31
C ARG A 362 -1.36 -3.67 -0.44
N SER A 363 -2.13 -3.15 0.51
CA SER A 363 -2.91 -3.97 1.45
C SER A 363 -4.10 -4.70 0.82
N ALA A 364 -4.54 -4.32 -0.38
CA ALA A 364 -5.62 -5.02 -1.07
C ALA A 364 -5.24 -6.46 -1.48
N VAL A 365 -3.95 -6.77 -1.50
CA VAL A 365 -3.46 -8.13 -1.71
C VAL A 365 -3.98 -9.13 -0.66
N PHE A 366 -4.43 -8.66 0.51
CA PHE A 366 -4.99 -9.47 1.59
C PHE A 366 -6.52 -9.54 1.61
N THR A 367 -7.18 -9.11 0.54
CA THR A 367 -8.65 -9.18 0.45
C THR A 367 -9.14 -10.63 0.59
N ALA A 368 -10.27 -10.81 1.28
CA ALA A 368 -10.90 -12.12 1.47
C ALA A 368 -11.75 -12.48 0.25
N ALA A 369 -11.14 -12.98 -0.80
CA ALA A 369 -11.84 -13.46 -1.99
C ALA A 369 -12.03 -14.98 -1.92
N GLN A 370 -13.17 -15.48 -2.43
CA GLN A 370 -13.46 -16.93 -2.39
C GLN A 370 -12.72 -17.71 -3.47
N SER A 371 -12.63 -17.14 -4.67
CA SER A 371 -12.00 -17.77 -5.83
C SER A 371 -11.36 -16.71 -6.71
N ILE A 372 -10.07 -16.50 -6.54
CA ILE A 372 -9.34 -15.51 -7.33
C ILE A 372 -8.96 -16.13 -8.67
N GLY A 373 -9.31 -15.43 -9.76
CA GLY A 373 -8.99 -15.81 -11.13
C GLY A 373 -7.88 -14.98 -11.76
N LEU A 374 -7.52 -13.84 -11.16
CA LEU A 374 -6.51 -12.95 -11.73
C LEU A 374 -5.99 -11.97 -10.69
N PHE A 375 -4.66 -11.81 -10.65
CA PHE A 375 -4.01 -10.68 -10.00
C PHE A 375 -3.45 -9.71 -11.04
N ILE A 376 -3.73 -8.43 -10.89
CA ILE A 376 -3.16 -7.36 -11.70
C ILE A 376 -2.37 -6.43 -10.76
N VAL A 377 -1.12 -6.18 -11.08
CA VAL A 377 -0.28 -5.20 -10.38
C VAL A 377 0.11 -4.13 -11.38
N ASP A 378 -0.53 -2.98 -11.29
CA ASP A 378 -0.19 -1.83 -12.16
C ASP A 378 1.01 -1.08 -11.58
N GLU A 379 1.87 -0.55 -12.48
CA GLU A 379 3.15 0.06 -12.10
C GLU A 379 3.95 -0.84 -11.13
N ALA A 380 4.11 -2.12 -11.48
CA ALA A 380 4.65 -3.17 -10.61
C ALA A 380 6.05 -2.87 -10.03
N HIS A 381 6.80 -1.97 -10.68
CA HIS A 381 8.10 -1.47 -10.23
C HIS A 381 8.02 -0.48 -9.06
N ASP A 382 6.80 -0.02 -8.67
CA ASP A 382 6.66 1.01 -7.64
C ASP A 382 7.07 0.50 -6.26
N SER A 383 7.98 1.23 -5.60
CA SER A 383 8.48 0.88 -4.27
C SER A 383 7.41 0.88 -3.17
N SER A 384 6.24 1.49 -3.40
CA SER A 384 5.14 1.49 -2.43
C SER A 384 4.52 0.10 -2.20
N TYR A 385 4.81 -0.88 -3.07
CA TYR A 385 4.41 -2.27 -2.86
C TYR A 385 5.22 -2.98 -1.77
N LYS A 386 6.36 -2.43 -1.35
CA LYS A 386 7.11 -2.89 -0.17
C LYS A 386 6.58 -2.22 1.09
N GLN A 387 6.38 -3.01 2.16
CA GLN A 387 5.96 -2.53 3.48
C GLN A 387 7.17 -2.06 4.29
N ASP A 388 7.08 -0.87 4.89
CA ASP A 388 8.13 -0.31 5.76
C ASP A 388 8.05 -0.85 7.20
N GLU A 389 6.85 -1.24 7.66
CA GLU A 389 6.60 -1.79 8.99
C GLU A 389 6.55 -3.32 8.95
N ALA A 390 6.82 -3.96 10.09
CA ALA A 390 6.75 -5.41 10.21
C ALA A 390 5.28 -5.93 10.08
N PRO A 391 5.09 -7.04 9.37
CA PRO A 391 6.05 -7.73 8.51
C PRO A 391 6.33 -6.94 7.23
N ARG A 392 7.62 -6.83 6.85
CA ARG A 392 8.08 -6.04 5.71
C ARG A 392 7.91 -6.80 4.39
N TYR A 393 6.68 -7.17 4.09
CA TYR A 393 6.35 -7.91 2.88
C TYR A 393 6.39 -7.05 1.61
N HIS A 394 6.53 -7.72 0.47
CA HIS A 394 6.34 -7.11 -0.86
C HIS A 394 5.03 -7.65 -1.46
N ALA A 395 4.11 -6.76 -1.85
CA ALA A 395 2.77 -7.16 -2.30
C ALA A 395 2.79 -8.01 -3.58
N VAL A 396 3.75 -7.79 -4.48
CA VAL A 396 3.92 -8.62 -5.69
C VAL A 396 4.24 -10.06 -5.32
N ALA A 397 5.16 -10.29 -4.37
CA ALA A 397 5.52 -11.62 -3.93
C ALA A 397 4.33 -12.33 -3.24
N VAL A 398 3.56 -11.60 -2.42
CA VAL A 398 2.32 -12.12 -1.81
C VAL A 398 1.27 -12.45 -2.88
N ALA A 399 1.08 -11.58 -3.87
CA ALA A 399 0.14 -11.82 -4.98
C ALA A 399 0.50 -13.10 -5.75
N ARG A 400 1.78 -13.31 -6.05
CA ARG A 400 2.27 -14.53 -6.69
C ARG A 400 2.05 -15.78 -5.85
N GLN A 401 2.31 -15.70 -4.54
CA GLN A 401 2.08 -16.81 -3.62
C GLN A 401 0.59 -17.19 -3.56
N ARG A 402 -0.29 -16.19 -3.48
CA ARG A 402 -1.74 -16.41 -3.51
C ARG A 402 -2.22 -16.95 -4.86
N ALA A 403 -1.70 -16.39 -5.94
CA ALA A 403 -2.01 -16.84 -7.30
C ALA A 403 -1.63 -18.32 -7.53
N ALA A 404 -0.48 -18.75 -7.01
CA ALA A 404 -0.06 -20.14 -7.08
C ALA A 404 -1.04 -21.10 -6.38
N TYR A 405 -1.65 -20.68 -5.27
CA TYR A 405 -2.69 -21.47 -4.60
C TYR A 405 -3.95 -21.62 -5.48
N TYR A 406 -4.37 -20.55 -6.15
CA TYR A 406 -5.59 -20.54 -6.99
C TYR A 406 -5.34 -21.04 -8.42
N GLY A 407 -4.10 -21.31 -8.81
CA GLY A 407 -3.72 -21.65 -10.18
C GLY A 407 -4.12 -20.56 -11.18
N CYS A 408 -3.92 -19.26 -10.84
CA CYS A 408 -4.35 -18.14 -11.65
C CYS A 408 -3.18 -17.24 -12.06
N PRO A 409 -3.27 -16.52 -13.20
CA PRO A 409 -2.22 -15.65 -13.68
C PRO A 409 -2.01 -14.42 -12.79
N VAL A 410 -0.76 -13.91 -12.80
CA VAL A 410 -0.37 -12.61 -12.23
C VAL A 410 0.16 -11.73 -13.34
N ILE A 411 -0.38 -10.53 -13.50
CA ILE A 411 0.09 -9.54 -14.47
C ILE A 411 0.88 -8.46 -13.73
N LEU A 412 2.14 -8.31 -14.07
CA LEU A 412 3.03 -7.24 -13.62
C LEU A 412 3.12 -6.19 -14.74
N GLY A 413 2.27 -5.18 -14.67
CA GLY A 413 2.21 -4.15 -15.71
C GLY A 413 3.09 -2.96 -15.39
N SER A 414 3.94 -2.58 -16.33
CA SER A 414 4.83 -1.41 -16.19
C SER A 414 5.30 -0.88 -17.53
N ALA A 415 5.61 0.41 -17.58
CA ALA A 415 6.38 1.00 -18.69
C ALA A 415 7.90 0.83 -18.50
N THR A 416 8.30 0.62 -17.25
CA THR A 416 9.68 0.43 -16.80
C THR A 416 9.71 -0.71 -15.79
N PRO A 417 9.60 -1.97 -16.23
CA PRO A 417 9.55 -3.14 -15.35
C PRO A 417 10.68 -3.12 -14.32
N ALA A 418 10.45 -3.74 -13.16
CA ALA A 418 11.53 -3.99 -12.22
C ALA A 418 12.58 -4.91 -12.89
N LEU A 419 13.84 -4.57 -12.74
CA LEU A 419 14.94 -5.24 -13.45
C LEU A 419 14.99 -6.73 -13.15
N GLY A 420 14.71 -7.13 -11.89
CA GLY A 420 14.63 -8.53 -11.51
C GLY A 420 13.46 -9.28 -12.16
N ASP A 421 12.29 -8.64 -12.33
CA ASP A 421 11.14 -9.26 -12.99
C ASP A 421 11.37 -9.41 -14.49
N TYR A 422 11.99 -8.39 -15.12
CA TYR A 422 12.36 -8.45 -16.53
C TYR A 422 13.44 -9.50 -16.80
N TYR A 423 14.44 -9.61 -15.90
CA TYR A 423 15.45 -10.69 -15.96
C TYR A 423 14.80 -12.07 -15.93
N LYS A 424 13.87 -12.32 -14.98
CA LYS A 424 13.13 -13.58 -14.89
C LYS A 424 12.31 -13.89 -16.15
N ALA A 425 11.74 -12.84 -16.77
CA ALA A 425 11.00 -13.00 -18.02
C ALA A 425 11.93 -13.40 -19.18
N LEU A 426 13.14 -12.85 -19.26
CA LEU A 426 14.13 -13.24 -20.26
C LEU A 426 14.71 -14.64 -20.01
N GLN A 427 14.75 -15.11 -18.74
CA GLN A 427 15.17 -16.49 -18.42
C GLN A 427 14.04 -17.52 -18.66
N GLY A 428 12.80 -17.08 -18.91
CA GLY A 428 11.65 -17.96 -19.12
C GLY A 428 10.89 -18.36 -17.84
N ASP A 429 11.30 -17.83 -16.67
CA ASP A 429 10.57 -18.03 -15.40
C ASP A 429 9.23 -17.27 -15.42
N TYR A 430 9.18 -16.13 -16.12
CA TYR A 430 7.98 -15.33 -16.37
C TYR A 430 7.75 -15.26 -17.88
N VAL A 431 6.57 -14.82 -18.28
CA VAL A 431 6.23 -14.59 -19.69
C VAL A 431 6.30 -13.09 -19.99
N LEU A 432 7.16 -12.69 -20.93
CA LEU A 432 7.22 -11.31 -21.40
C LEU A 432 6.12 -11.06 -22.45
N VAL A 433 5.33 -10.01 -22.24
CA VAL A 433 4.34 -9.52 -23.19
C VAL A 433 4.60 -8.02 -23.40
N GLU A 434 4.85 -7.62 -24.64
CA GLU A 434 5.23 -6.25 -24.97
C GLU A 434 4.10 -5.51 -25.70
N LEU A 435 3.95 -4.22 -25.35
CA LEU A 435 3.09 -3.25 -26.04
C LEU A 435 3.97 -2.07 -26.44
N THR A 436 4.47 -2.08 -27.64
CA THR A 436 5.52 -1.19 -28.12
C THR A 436 4.97 0.11 -28.73
N GLU A 437 3.68 0.15 -29.06
CA GLU A 437 3.05 1.29 -29.69
C GLU A 437 2.10 2.04 -28.75
N ARG A 438 2.04 3.37 -28.89
CA ARG A 438 1.02 4.20 -28.23
C ARG A 438 -0.31 4.09 -28.96
N VAL A 439 -1.40 4.07 -28.21
CA VAL A 439 -2.75 4.14 -28.80
C VAL A 439 -2.87 5.44 -29.61
N GLY A 440 -3.30 5.31 -30.89
CA GLY A 440 -3.40 6.44 -31.82
C GLY A 440 -2.07 6.85 -32.45
N GLN A 441 -1.02 6.01 -32.35
CA GLN A 441 0.30 6.21 -32.99
C GLN A 441 0.96 7.56 -32.65
N ARG A 442 0.71 8.09 -31.45
CA ARG A 442 1.29 9.36 -31.00
C ARG A 442 2.79 9.20 -30.74
N PRO A 443 3.65 10.15 -31.18
CA PRO A 443 5.09 10.07 -30.91
C PRO A 443 5.38 10.21 -29.40
N LEU A 444 6.52 9.68 -28.96
CA LEU A 444 7.07 9.95 -27.66
C LEU A 444 7.48 11.42 -27.56
N PRO A 445 7.44 12.03 -26.35
CA PRO A 445 7.92 13.40 -26.17
C PRO A 445 9.41 13.50 -26.48
N SER A 446 9.82 14.62 -27.10
CA SER A 446 11.24 14.93 -27.31
C SER A 446 11.89 15.33 -25.98
N VAL A 447 13.04 14.74 -25.66
CA VAL A 447 13.79 15.03 -24.42
C VAL A 447 15.11 15.70 -24.78
N GLN A 448 15.31 16.91 -24.24
CA GLN A 448 16.58 17.63 -24.33
C GLN A 448 17.31 17.54 -23.01
N VAL A 449 18.53 16.98 -23.02
CA VAL A 449 19.42 16.96 -21.85
C VAL A 449 20.22 18.24 -21.81
N VAL A 450 20.21 18.92 -20.67
CA VAL A 450 20.96 20.18 -20.44
C VAL A 450 22.04 19.93 -19.40
N ASP A 451 23.27 20.20 -19.80
CA ASP A 451 24.44 20.17 -18.89
C ASP A 451 24.47 21.45 -18.04
N MET A 452 24.23 21.30 -16.76
CA MET A 452 24.26 22.41 -15.82
C MET A 452 25.66 22.96 -15.53
N ARG A 453 26.72 22.25 -15.95
CA ARG A 453 28.11 22.72 -15.89
C ARG A 453 28.33 23.82 -16.93
N ASP A 454 27.76 23.66 -18.13
CA ASP A 454 27.82 24.64 -19.20
C ASP A 454 26.99 25.90 -18.88
N GLU A 455 25.83 25.72 -18.25
CA GLU A 455 25.01 26.85 -17.74
C GLU A 455 25.81 27.70 -16.74
N LEU A 456 26.50 27.03 -15.80
CA LEU A 456 27.38 27.72 -14.83
C LEU A 456 28.55 28.43 -15.53
N ALA A 457 29.15 27.82 -16.55
CA ALA A 457 30.25 28.42 -17.31
C ALA A 457 29.84 29.68 -18.08
N ARG A 458 28.56 29.72 -18.54
CA ARG A 458 27.94 30.89 -19.18
C ARG A 458 27.46 31.96 -18.20
N GLY A 459 27.63 31.75 -16.88
CA GLY A 459 27.22 32.70 -15.84
C GLY A 459 25.80 32.50 -15.33
N ASN A 460 25.12 31.45 -15.72
CA ASN A 460 23.81 31.08 -15.15
C ASN A 460 23.99 30.34 -13.82
N TYR A 461 23.78 31.02 -12.70
CA TYR A 461 23.85 30.47 -11.35
C TYR A 461 22.50 29.97 -10.82
N ARG A 462 21.42 30.09 -11.61
CA ARG A 462 20.05 29.71 -11.23
C ARG A 462 19.90 28.17 -11.15
N VAL A 463 18.81 27.74 -10.53
CA VAL A 463 18.42 26.31 -10.52
C VAL A 463 17.77 25.93 -11.87
N VAL A 464 17.19 26.92 -12.54
CA VAL A 464 16.53 26.77 -13.85
C VAL A 464 17.53 27.17 -14.96
N SER A 465 17.73 26.28 -15.94
CA SER A 465 18.54 26.57 -17.13
C SER A 465 17.83 27.54 -18.07
N ASP A 466 18.58 28.21 -18.91
CA ASP A 466 17.98 29.10 -19.94
C ASP A 466 17.08 28.31 -20.91
N CYS A 467 17.48 27.10 -21.27
CA CYS A 467 16.69 26.20 -22.10
C CYS A 467 15.33 25.86 -21.47
N LEU A 468 15.28 25.54 -20.17
CA LEU A 468 14.03 25.26 -19.48
C LEU A 468 13.17 26.53 -19.33
N LEU A 469 13.78 27.66 -19.03
CA LEU A 469 13.07 28.94 -18.93
C LEU A 469 12.36 29.28 -20.25
N ASN A 470 13.09 29.23 -21.38
CA ASN A 470 12.52 29.48 -22.70
C ASN A 470 11.35 28.51 -23.01
N LEU A 471 11.49 27.21 -22.68
CA LEU A 471 10.41 26.23 -22.85
C LEU A 471 9.17 26.61 -22.01
N LEU A 472 9.35 27.07 -20.79
CA LEU A 472 8.24 27.49 -19.94
C LEU A 472 7.56 28.76 -20.48
N GLU A 473 8.32 29.76 -20.94
CA GLU A 473 7.79 30.98 -21.54
C GLU A 473 6.96 30.68 -22.79
N GLU A 474 7.47 29.84 -23.70
CA GLU A 474 6.74 29.40 -24.88
C GLU A 474 5.44 28.65 -24.52
N THR A 475 5.50 27.76 -23.50
CA THR A 475 4.35 26.99 -23.04
C THR A 475 3.25 27.92 -22.46
N LEU A 476 3.64 28.91 -21.65
CA LEU A 476 2.72 29.88 -21.07
C LEU A 476 2.12 30.80 -22.15
N ALA A 477 2.93 31.24 -23.11
CA ALA A 477 2.46 32.06 -24.25
C ALA A 477 1.42 31.29 -25.09
N ALA A 478 1.58 29.96 -25.23
CA ALA A 478 0.63 29.08 -25.89
C ALA A 478 -0.60 28.72 -25.02
N ARG A 479 -0.72 29.24 -23.80
CA ARG A 479 -1.77 28.92 -22.81
C ARG A 479 -1.83 27.42 -22.48
N GLN A 480 -0.69 26.75 -22.50
CA GLN A 480 -0.53 25.35 -22.15
C GLN A 480 0.01 25.23 -20.71
N GLN A 481 0.02 24.01 -20.19
CA GLN A 481 0.48 23.74 -18.84
C GLN A 481 1.86 23.07 -18.85
N ALA A 482 2.61 23.31 -17.76
CA ALA A 482 3.90 22.67 -17.52
C ALA A 482 3.94 21.93 -16.19
N ILE A 483 4.74 20.87 -16.14
CA ILE A 483 5.11 20.18 -14.90
C ILE A 483 6.59 20.35 -14.65
N ILE A 484 6.95 20.72 -13.42
CA ILE A 484 8.34 20.79 -12.96
C ILE A 484 8.55 19.73 -11.88
N LEU A 485 9.40 18.76 -12.19
CA LEU A 485 9.83 17.74 -11.26
C LEU A 485 11.12 18.15 -10.57
N LEU A 486 11.06 18.27 -9.26
CA LEU A 486 12.25 18.36 -8.41
C LEU A 486 12.49 17.00 -7.77
N ASN A 487 13.54 16.31 -8.16
CA ASN A 487 13.86 15.02 -7.58
C ASN A 487 14.48 15.19 -6.19
N ARG A 488 13.62 15.47 -5.18
CA ARG A 488 14.03 15.56 -3.78
C ARG A 488 13.31 14.51 -2.95
N ARG A 489 14.02 13.45 -2.53
CA ARG A 489 13.75 12.75 -1.29
C ARG A 489 15.00 12.79 -0.42
N GLY A 490 14.94 13.49 0.66
CA GLY A 490 15.37 13.51 2.06
C GLY A 490 16.76 13.17 2.36
N PHE A 491 17.48 12.59 2.81
CA PHE A 491 18.35 12.32 3.93
C PHE A 491 19.85 12.24 3.63
N SER A 492 20.28 12.11 2.40
CA SER A 492 21.72 12.11 2.06
C SER A 492 22.09 13.40 1.36
N THR A 493 22.67 14.30 2.12
CA THR A 493 23.33 15.48 1.56
C THR A 493 24.70 15.01 1.10
N PHE A 494 24.90 14.80 -0.18
CA PHE A 494 26.23 14.60 -0.74
C PHE A 494 26.85 15.92 -1.15
N VAL A 495 28.16 15.94 -1.30
CA VAL A 495 28.91 17.13 -1.70
C VAL A 495 29.31 16.98 -3.17
N MET A 496 28.91 17.97 -3.98
CA MET A 496 29.15 17.96 -5.42
C MET A 496 29.72 19.30 -5.88
N CYS A 497 30.61 19.25 -6.84
CA CYS A 497 31.11 20.42 -7.53
C CYS A 497 30.19 20.79 -8.70
N ARG A 498 29.57 21.96 -8.65
CA ARG A 498 28.70 22.45 -9.72
C ARG A 498 29.45 22.80 -11.01
N LYS A 499 30.78 23.01 -10.96
CA LYS A 499 31.61 23.35 -12.13
C LYS A 499 31.96 22.13 -12.98
N CYS A 500 32.30 20.98 -12.37
CA CYS A 500 32.76 19.79 -13.10
C CYS A 500 31.90 18.54 -12.84
N GLY A 501 30.85 18.61 -12.00
CA GLY A 501 30.01 17.46 -11.65
C GLY A 501 30.68 16.48 -10.67
N TYR A 502 31.92 16.71 -10.22
CA TYR A 502 32.60 15.83 -9.29
C TYR A 502 31.80 15.64 -7.99
N VAL A 503 31.55 14.40 -7.63
CA VAL A 503 30.92 14.00 -6.36
C VAL A 503 32.01 13.38 -5.48
N VAL A 504 32.04 13.76 -4.20
CA VAL A 504 33.02 13.17 -3.26
C VAL A 504 32.63 11.72 -3.00
N LYS A 505 33.51 10.82 -3.44
CA LYS A 505 33.33 9.38 -3.31
C LYS A 505 34.30 8.77 -2.28
N CYS A 506 33.94 7.59 -1.78
CA CYS A 506 34.81 6.75 -0.98
C CYS A 506 35.89 6.11 -1.86
N ASP A 507 37.14 6.13 -1.43
CA ASP A 507 38.27 5.57 -2.21
C ASP A 507 38.23 4.04 -2.29
N THR A 508 37.64 3.40 -1.29
CA THR A 508 37.53 1.93 -1.21
C THR A 508 36.31 1.38 -1.90
N CYS A 509 35.18 2.09 -1.80
CA CYS A 509 33.85 1.56 -2.23
C CYS A 509 33.35 2.23 -3.51
N ASP A 510 33.96 3.29 -4.00
CA ASP A 510 33.57 4.14 -5.14
C ASP A 510 32.10 4.66 -5.10
N VAL A 511 31.49 4.69 -3.92
CA VAL A 511 30.15 5.24 -3.68
C VAL A 511 30.22 6.68 -3.18
N ALA A 512 29.20 7.49 -3.46
CA ALA A 512 29.11 8.85 -2.93
C ALA A 512 29.10 8.83 -1.39
N MET A 513 29.91 9.71 -0.78
CA MET A 513 29.96 9.86 0.68
C MET A 513 28.85 10.78 1.16
N VAL A 514 28.25 10.45 2.29
CA VAL A 514 27.14 11.19 2.89
C VAL A 514 27.66 12.19 3.92
N TYR A 515 27.14 13.41 3.88
CA TYR A 515 27.47 14.44 4.84
C TYR A 515 26.71 14.28 6.15
N HIS A 516 27.42 14.17 7.25
CA HIS A 516 26.90 14.12 8.60
C HIS A 516 26.97 15.50 9.27
N ARG A 517 25.81 16.16 9.37
CA ARG A 517 25.72 17.56 9.83
C ARG A 517 26.25 17.79 11.25
N GLN A 518 26.04 16.82 12.15
CA GLN A 518 26.48 16.93 13.55
C GLN A 518 27.99 16.82 13.71
N ALA A 519 28.62 15.99 12.87
CA ALA A 519 30.06 15.74 12.90
C ALA A 519 30.84 16.59 11.90
N ALA A 520 30.18 17.34 11.03
CA ALA A 520 30.73 18.18 9.99
C ALA A 520 31.71 17.49 9.03
N HIS A 521 31.55 16.17 8.81
CA HIS A 521 32.38 15.38 7.90
C HIS A 521 31.55 14.51 6.95
N LEU A 522 32.20 13.95 5.93
CA LEU A 522 31.68 12.98 4.99
C LEU A 522 32.00 11.56 5.45
N ARG A 523 31.06 10.62 5.34
CA ARG A 523 31.22 9.23 5.75
C ARG A 523 30.72 8.27 4.70
N CYS A 524 31.44 7.19 4.48
CA CYS A 524 31.00 6.08 3.63
C CYS A 524 30.13 5.11 4.43
N HIS A 525 28.94 4.79 3.94
CA HIS A 525 28.03 3.86 4.63
C HIS A 525 28.27 2.37 4.32
N TYR A 526 29.35 2.05 3.59
CA TYR A 526 29.74 0.67 3.32
C TYR A 526 30.97 0.24 4.13
N CYS A 527 31.99 1.09 4.22
CA CYS A 527 33.24 0.76 4.92
C CYS A 527 33.54 1.70 6.08
N ASP A 528 32.66 2.64 6.38
CA ASP A 528 32.75 3.59 7.47
C ASP A 528 33.93 4.61 7.36
N ALA A 529 34.60 4.67 6.21
CA ALA A 529 35.68 5.64 5.97
C ALA A 529 35.13 7.08 6.07
N GLU A 530 35.92 7.96 6.71
CA GLU A 530 35.59 9.37 6.90
C GLU A 530 36.49 10.27 6.07
N LYS A 531 35.92 11.37 5.56
CA LYS A 531 36.65 12.44 4.86
C LYS A 531 36.16 13.80 5.32
N PRO A 532 37.06 14.81 5.40
CA PRO A 532 36.64 16.20 5.63
C PRO A 532 35.83 16.70 4.42
N VAL A 533 34.97 17.67 4.66
CA VAL A 533 34.25 18.34 3.58
C VAL A 533 35.24 19.24 2.83
N PRO A 534 35.47 19.01 1.53
CA PRO A 534 36.41 19.82 0.78
C PRO A 534 35.84 21.24 0.58
N THR A 535 36.66 22.25 0.81
CA THR A 535 36.34 23.68 0.56
C THR A 535 36.55 24.08 -0.89
N VAL A 536 37.43 23.34 -1.60
CA VAL A 536 37.70 23.42 -3.03
C VAL A 536 37.57 22.05 -3.67
N CYS A 537 37.15 22.02 -4.91
CA CYS A 537 36.98 20.74 -5.61
C CYS A 537 38.31 20.04 -5.84
N PRO A 538 38.47 18.78 -5.40
CA PRO A 538 39.72 18.04 -5.62
C PRO A 538 40.01 17.78 -7.09
N SER A 539 39.00 17.74 -7.95
CA SER A 539 39.13 17.46 -9.38
C SER A 539 39.47 18.70 -10.22
N CYS A 540 38.84 19.86 -9.95
CA CYS A 540 39.00 21.04 -10.82
C CYS A 540 39.39 22.33 -10.08
N GLY A 541 39.72 22.29 -8.76
CA GLY A 541 40.12 23.44 -7.96
C GLY A 541 39.04 24.51 -7.73
N SER A 542 37.79 24.28 -8.15
CA SER A 542 36.73 25.24 -8.07
C SER A 542 36.16 25.39 -6.64
N LYS A 543 35.81 26.64 -6.26
CA LYS A 543 35.09 26.92 -5.00
C LYS A 543 33.59 26.61 -5.08
N TYR A 544 33.07 26.19 -6.23
CA TYR A 544 31.65 25.83 -6.42
C TYR A 544 31.31 24.40 -5.98
N ILE A 545 32.09 23.84 -5.05
CA ILE A 545 31.77 22.58 -4.38
C ILE A 545 30.91 22.89 -3.16
N LYS A 546 29.72 22.33 -3.12
CA LYS A 546 28.71 22.59 -2.09
C LYS A 546 27.82 21.40 -1.83
N PHE A 547 27.09 21.47 -0.73
CA PHE A 547 25.99 20.53 -0.46
C PHE A 547 24.95 20.62 -1.55
N PHE A 548 24.58 19.47 -2.11
CA PHE A 548 23.59 19.39 -3.17
C PHE A 548 22.19 19.24 -2.59
N GLY A 549 21.26 20.07 -3.01
CA GLY A 549 19.84 20.03 -2.66
C GLY A 549 19.19 21.41 -2.52
N SER A 550 18.27 21.74 -3.42
CA SER A 550 17.38 22.92 -3.29
C SER A 550 16.01 22.44 -2.79
N GLY A 551 15.40 23.16 -1.83
CA GLY A 551 14.03 22.88 -1.42
C GLY A 551 13.01 23.30 -2.51
N THR A 552 11.84 22.65 -2.53
CA THR A 552 10.72 23.02 -3.43
C THR A 552 10.33 24.49 -3.26
N GLU A 553 10.39 25.02 -2.04
CA GLU A 553 10.12 26.43 -1.73
C GLU A 553 11.07 27.40 -2.43
N LYS A 554 12.37 27.07 -2.44
CA LYS A 554 13.38 27.90 -3.11
C LYS A 554 13.21 27.89 -4.63
N VAL A 555 12.85 26.74 -5.19
CA VAL A 555 12.56 26.63 -6.63
C VAL A 555 11.28 27.40 -6.97
N GLU A 556 10.25 27.30 -6.17
CA GLU A 556 8.99 28.03 -6.31
C GLU A 556 9.22 29.54 -6.30
N GLN A 557 9.99 30.03 -5.31
CA GLN A 557 10.35 31.46 -5.23
C GLN A 557 11.09 31.93 -6.50
N GLN A 558 12.09 31.15 -6.95
CA GLN A 558 12.86 31.52 -8.14
C GLN A 558 12.00 31.50 -9.42
N LEU A 559 11.04 30.58 -9.54
CA LEU A 559 10.10 30.56 -10.65
C LEU A 559 9.15 31.76 -10.64
N HIS A 560 8.69 32.21 -9.46
CA HIS A 560 7.88 33.44 -9.35
C HIS A 560 8.66 34.69 -9.73
N GLU A 561 9.95 34.74 -9.41
CA GLU A 561 10.84 35.84 -9.83
C GLU A 561 11.06 35.88 -11.34
N LEU A 562 11.21 34.70 -11.97
CA LEU A 562 11.48 34.55 -13.41
C LEU A 562 10.21 34.67 -14.26
N LEU A 563 9.07 34.19 -13.76
CA LEU A 563 7.79 34.08 -14.45
C LEU A 563 6.68 34.73 -13.59
N PRO A 564 6.67 36.05 -13.40
CA PRO A 564 5.75 36.72 -12.46
C PRO A 564 4.27 36.55 -12.81
N SER A 565 3.93 36.32 -14.08
CA SER A 565 2.56 36.13 -14.56
C SER A 565 2.05 34.69 -14.42
N ALA A 566 2.92 33.72 -14.12
CA ALA A 566 2.56 32.29 -14.06
C ALA A 566 1.87 31.95 -12.71
N ARG A 567 0.77 31.22 -12.81
CA ARG A 567 0.08 30.67 -11.64
C ARG A 567 0.71 29.32 -11.30
N ILE A 568 1.50 29.27 -10.22
CA ILE A 568 2.25 28.09 -9.80
C ILE A 568 1.55 27.43 -8.63
N ILE A 569 1.43 26.10 -8.64
CA ILE A 569 0.95 25.31 -7.50
C ILE A 569 1.94 24.21 -7.17
N ARG A 570 2.10 23.94 -5.87
CA ARG A 570 3.05 22.94 -5.35
C ARG A 570 2.34 21.69 -4.88
N LEU A 571 2.89 20.52 -5.27
CA LEU A 571 2.44 19.19 -4.85
C LEU A 571 3.61 18.42 -4.23
N ASP A 572 3.72 18.48 -2.91
CA ASP A 572 4.71 17.74 -2.11
C ASP A 572 4.10 17.21 -0.81
N GLN A 573 4.89 16.53 0.02
CA GLN A 573 4.39 15.97 1.28
C GLN A 573 3.88 17.03 2.26
N ASP A 574 4.47 18.22 2.25
CA ASP A 574 4.10 19.28 3.17
C ASP A 574 2.73 19.87 2.80
N THR A 575 2.47 20.03 1.50
CA THR A 575 1.17 20.52 0.98
C THR A 575 0.06 19.48 1.03
N THR A 576 0.42 18.19 1.12
CA THR A 576 -0.54 17.07 1.12
C THR A 576 -0.81 16.46 2.50
N SER A 577 -0.33 17.06 3.57
CA SER A 577 -0.49 16.56 4.96
C SER A 577 -1.96 16.49 5.44
N ARG A 578 -2.86 17.31 4.88
CA ARG A 578 -4.30 17.29 5.20
C ARG A 578 -5.06 16.34 4.29
N LYS A 579 -6.06 15.66 4.84
CA LYS A 579 -6.94 14.75 4.09
C LYS A 579 -7.54 15.43 2.85
N HIS A 580 -7.41 14.80 1.67
CA HIS A 580 -7.90 15.29 0.37
C HIS A 580 -7.25 16.60 -0.16
N SER A 581 -6.16 17.09 0.44
CA SER A 581 -5.48 18.28 -0.10
C SER A 581 -4.79 17.99 -1.45
N GLY A 582 -4.17 16.82 -1.60
CA GLY A 582 -3.57 16.40 -2.86
C GLY A 582 -4.58 16.32 -4.01
N ASP A 583 -5.75 15.73 -3.76
CA ASP A 583 -6.81 15.60 -4.78
C ASP A 583 -7.31 16.95 -5.26
N ARG A 584 -7.44 17.94 -4.34
CA ARG A 584 -7.85 19.30 -4.69
C ARG A 584 -6.82 20.00 -5.58
N ILE A 585 -5.52 19.87 -5.24
CA ILE A 585 -4.43 20.43 -6.04
C ILE A 585 -4.45 19.86 -7.46
N ILE A 586 -4.58 18.55 -7.59
CA ILE A 586 -4.62 17.84 -8.88
C ILE A 586 -5.83 18.28 -9.70
N GLU A 587 -7.00 18.40 -9.07
CA GLU A 587 -8.22 18.79 -9.76
C GLU A 587 -8.19 20.28 -10.18
N ALA A 588 -7.65 21.17 -9.35
CA ALA A 588 -7.46 22.58 -9.68
C ALA A 588 -6.49 22.75 -10.87
N PHE A 589 -5.39 21.99 -10.87
CA PHE A 589 -4.46 21.99 -12.00
C PHE A 589 -5.13 21.45 -13.27
N ARG A 590 -5.90 20.36 -13.19
CA ARG A 590 -6.66 19.81 -14.34
C ARG A 590 -7.67 20.79 -14.93
N ARG A 591 -8.26 21.66 -14.10
CA ARG A 591 -9.20 22.71 -14.53
C ARG A 591 -8.53 23.96 -15.10
N HIS A 592 -7.22 23.94 -15.30
CA HIS A 592 -6.44 25.09 -15.75
C HIS A 592 -6.51 26.31 -14.80
N GLU A 593 -6.76 26.08 -13.50
CA GLU A 593 -6.66 27.15 -12.49
C GLU A 593 -5.21 27.57 -12.26
N TYR A 594 -4.25 26.69 -12.62
CA TYR A 594 -2.80 26.87 -12.51
C TYR A 594 -2.11 26.48 -13.80
N ASP A 595 -0.99 27.14 -14.08
CA ASP A 595 -0.21 26.99 -15.32
C ASP A 595 0.99 26.04 -15.12
N ILE A 596 1.59 26.07 -13.93
CA ILE A 596 2.75 25.25 -13.58
C ILE A 596 2.45 24.43 -12.32
N LEU A 597 2.64 23.10 -12.41
CA LEU A 597 2.62 22.18 -11.29
C LEU A 597 4.07 21.83 -10.91
N LEU A 598 4.53 22.38 -9.77
CA LEU A 598 5.83 22.08 -9.20
C LEU A 598 5.69 20.97 -8.15
N GLY A 599 6.52 19.94 -8.19
CA GLY A 599 6.47 18.93 -7.14
C GLY A 599 7.60 17.92 -7.19
N THR A 600 7.50 16.94 -6.27
CA THR A 600 8.43 15.84 -6.17
C THR A 600 7.94 14.63 -6.97
N GLN A 601 8.37 13.42 -6.66
CA GLN A 601 7.96 12.19 -7.34
C GLN A 601 6.43 12.01 -7.47
N MET A 602 5.64 12.72 -6.65
CA MET A 602 4.17 12.67 -6.70
C MET A 602 3.61 13.19 -8.02
N VAL A 603 4.24 14.19 -8.65
CA VAL A 603 3.78 14.75 -9.93
C VAL A 603 4.05 13.83 -11.13
N ALA A 604 5.05 12.92 -10.98
CA ALA A 604 5.39 11.95 -12.02
C ALA A 604 4.46 10.73 -12.04
N LYS A 605 3.67 10.48 -10.99
CA LYS A 605 2.90 9.24 -10.81
C LYS A 605 1.39 9.44 -11.00
N GLY A 606 0.74 8.49 -11.68
CA GLY A 606 -0.70 8.21 -11.61
C GLY A 606 -1.69 9.23 -12.19
N HIS A 607 -1.24 10.41 -12.68
CA HIS A 607 -2.13 11.47 -13.14
C HIS A 607 -2.06 11.68 -14.66
N ASP A 608 -3.18 12.03 -15.24
CA ASP A 608 -3.28 12.38 -16.65
C ASP A 608 -3.70 13.86 -16.80
N PHE A 609 -2.86 14.63 -17.47
CA PHE A 609 -3.05 16.05 -17.70
C PHE A 609 -2.94 16.35 -19.19
N PRO A 610 -4.06 16.32 -19.94
CA PRO A 610 -4.03 16.54 -21.39
C PRO A 610 -3.47 17.91 -21.81
N GLY A 611 -3.56 18.92 -20.94
CA GLY A 611 -3.05 20.27 -21.16
C GLY A 611 -1.54 20.44 -20.99
N VAL A 612 -0.82 19.39 -20.52
CA VAL A 612 0.61 19.48 -20.27
C VAL A 612 1.39 19.18 -21.53
N SER A 613 2.06 20.18 -22.07
CA SER A 613 2.98 20.08 -23.22
C SER A 613 4.46 20.13 -22.82
N ALA A 614 4.79 20.71 -21.67
CA ALA A 614 6.16 20.86 -21.20
C ALA A 614 6.41 20.17 -19.87
N VAL A 615 7.58 19.51 -19.75
CA VAL A 615 8.06 18.95 -18.49
C VAL A 615 9.50 19.38 -18.26
N GLY A 616 9.76 19.98 -17.10
CA GLY A 616 11.10 20.30 -16.61
C GLY A 616 11.52 19.31 -15.51
N ILE A 617 12.65 18.65 -15.69
CA ILE A 617 13.24 17.78 -14.67
C ILE A 617 14.48 18.44 -14.10
N LEU A 618 14.41 18.87 -12.85
CA LEU A 618 15.52 19.49 -12.15
C LEU A 618 16.35 18.43 -11.45
N SER A 619 17.69 18.51 -11.60
CA SER A 619 18.61 17.62 -10.90
C SER A 619 18.33 16.13 -11.13
N ALA A 620 18.32 15.71 -12.39
CA ALA A 620 18.03 14.33 -12.82
C ALA A 620 18.95 13.29 -12.19
N ASP A 621 20.19 13.67 -11.84
CA ASP A 621 21.25 12.85 -11.26
C ASP A 621 21.17 12.73 -9.72
N SER A 622 20.26 13.38 -9.06
CA SER A 622 20.24 13.40 -7.58
C SER A 622 20.03 12.03 -6.92
N LEU A 623 19.25 11.12 -7.53
CA LEU A 623 19.08 9.75 -7.03
C LEU A 623 20.27 8.83 -7.36
N LEU A 624 21.01 9.10 -8.44
CA LEU A 624 22.17 8.30 -8.83
C LEU A 624 23.26 8.28 -7.76
N ASN A 625 23.32 9.34 -6.97
CA ASN A 625 24.32 9.49 -5.92
C ASN A 625 23.89 8.89 -4.56
N ILE A 626 22.76 8.19 -4.50
CA ILE A 626 22.38 7.41 -3.32
C ILE A 626 23.20 6.11 -3.33
N PRO A 627 23.91 5.77 -2.23
CA PRO A 627 24.67 4.53 -2.16
C PRO A 627 23.74 3.33 -1.98
N ALA A 628 23.08 2.91 -3.06
CA ALA A 628 22.18 1.78 -3.07
C ALA A 628 22.18 1.14 -4.46
N TYR A 629 22.17 -0.19 -4.52
CA TYR A 629 22.22 -0.94 -5.77
C TYR A 629 21.07 -0.61 -6.74
N TRP A 630 19.93 -0.18 -6.20
CA TRP A 630 18.75 0.19 -6.98
C TRP A 630 18.73 1.65 -7.47
N ALA A 631 19.76 2.46 -7.15
CA ALA A 631 19.77 3.91 -7.45
C ALA A 631 19.64 4.20 -8.95
N GLY A 632 20.36 3.49 -9.80
CA GLY A 632 20.29 3.61 -11.27
C GLY A 632 18.89 3.27 -11.80
N GLU A 633 18.35 2.14 -11.39
CA GLU A 633 17.02 1.68 -11.79
C GLU A 633 15.91 2.68 -11.40
N ARG A 634 15.90 3.15 -10.16
CA ARG A 634 14.89 4.14 -9.72
C ARG A 634 15.03 5.48 -10.40
N THR A 635 16.27 5.89 -10.70
CA THR A 635 16.50 7.12 -11.48
C THR A 635 15.91 6.98 -12.87
N PHE A 636 16.23 5.90 -13.58
CA PHE A 636 15.68 5.62 -14.90
C PHE A 636 14.15 5.62 -14.90
N GLN A 637 13.55 4.88 -13.96
CA GLN A 637 12.09 4.78 -13.80
C GLN A 637 11.44 6.15 -13.59
N LEU A 638 11.98 6.95 -12.67
CA LEU A 638 11.43 8.27 -12.37
C LEU A 638 11.54 9.23 -13.56
N LEU A 639 12.70 9.27 -14.23
CA LEU A 639 12.94 10.17 -15.37
C LEU A 639 12.03 9.80 -16.55
N THR A 640 11.90 8.52 -16.86
CA THR A 640 11.05 8.03 -17.95
C THR A 640 9.57 8.28 -17.65
N GLN A 641 9.13 8.05 -16.40
CA GLN A 641 7.76 8.36 -15.99
C GLN A 641 7.44 9.85 -16.10
N ALA A 642 8.36 10.71 -15.65
CA ALA A 642 8.20 12.16 -15.71
C ALA A 642 8.15 12.63 -17.16
N ALA A 643 9.05 12.15 -18.02
CA ALA A 643 9.05 12.46 -19.44
C ALA A 643 7.72 12.04 -20.09
N GLY A 644 7.20 10.87 -19.76
CA GLY A 644 5.92 10.37 -20.25
C GLY A 644 4.68 11.18 -19.81
N ARG A 645 4.82 12.25 -19.01
CA ARG A 645 3.72 13.17 -18.68
C ARG A 645 3.47 14.23 -19.75
N ALA A 646 4.48 14.57 -20.53
CA ALA A 646 4.33 15.51 -21.64
C ALA A 646 3.62 14.85 -22.85
N GLY A 647 2.81 15.63 -23.58
CA GLY A 647 2.24 15.21 -24.86
C GLY A 647 1.21 14.07 -24.78
N ARG A 648 0.35 14.09 -23.78
CA ARG A 648 -0.78 13.15 -23.68
C ARG A 648 -2.03 13.63 -24.41
N GLY A 649 -2.11 14.91 -24.69
CA GLY A 649 -3.12 15.51 -25.56
C GLY A 649 -2.73 15.42 -27.03
N ASP A 650 -3.29 16.32 -27.85
CA ASP A 650 -3.01 16.41 -29.28
C ASP A 650 -1.74 17.23 -29.59
N ILE A 651 -1.10 17.78 -28.55
CA ILE A 651 0.08 18.64 -28.67
C ILE A 651 1.33 17.80 -28.40
N PRO A 652 2.38 17.90 -29.26
CA PRO A 652 3.63 17.21 -29.02
C PRO A 652 4.26 17.62 -27.67
N GLY A 653 4.71 16.63 -26.90
CA GLY A 653 5.37 16.89 -25.62
C GLY A 653 6.84 17.24 -25.79
N ARG A 654 7.31 18.21 -24.98
CA ARG A 654 8.73 18.58 -24.89
C ARG A 654 9.20 18.45 -23.45
N VAL A 655 10.40 17.92 -23.26
CA VAL A 655 10.98 17.68 -21.93
C VAL A 655 12.39 18.26 -21.88
N VAL A 656 12.68 19.01 -20.84
CA VAL A 656 14.03 19.48 -20.53
C VAL A 656 14.52 18.77 -19.28
N MET A 657 15.61 18.04 -19.40
CA MET A 657 16.23 17.28 -18.32
C MET A 657 17.56 17.90 -17.92
N GLN A 658 17.63 18.54 -16.75
CA GLN A 658 18.82 19.20 -16.23
C GLN A 658 19.65 18.25 -15.39
N THR A 659 20.95 18.15 -15.67
CA THR A 659 21.87 17.25 -14.97
C THR A 659 23.28 17.80 -14.92
N TYR A 660 24.08 17.31 -13.96
CA TYR A 660 25.53 17.53 -13.90
C TYR A 660 26.34 16.32 -14.41
N ALA A 661 25.65 15.24 -14.82
CA ALA A 661 26.23 14.01 -15.35
C ALA A 661 25.55 13.62 -16.68
N PRO A 662 25.65 14.47 -17.74
CA PRO A 662 24.94 14.24 -19.00
C PRO A 662 25.36 12.94 -19.70
N ASP A 663 26.61 12.50 -19.51
CA ASP A 663 27.16 11.31 -20.14
C ASP A 663 26.83 10.01 -19.42
N HIS A 664 26.19 10.09 -18.25
CA HIS A 664 25.83 8.90 -17.48
C HIS A 664 24.79 8.07 -18.23
N TYR A 665 25.04 6.76 -18.41
CA TYR A 665 24.18 5.87 -19.21
C TYR A 665 22.70 5.90 -18.79
N VAL A 666 22.41 5.99 -17.48
CA VAL A 666 21.03 6.09 -16.98
C VAL A 666 20.33 7.33 -17.54
N ILE A 667 21.02 8.49 -17.57
CA ILE A 667 20.47 9.74 -18.09
C ILE A 667 20.25 9.61 -19.59
N GLN A 668 21.23 9.08 -20.33
CA GLN A 668 21.16 8.91 -21.79
C GLN A 668 20.04 7.93 -22.19
N CYS A 669 19.92 6.80 -21.51
CA CYS A 669 18.85 5.84 -21.78
C CYS A 669 17.47 6.42 -21.42
N ALA A 670 17.33 7.15 -20.29
CA ALA A 670 16.09 7.80 -19.90
C ALA A 670 15.67 8.90 -20.89
N ALA A 671 16.62 9.67 -21.43
CA ALA A 671 16.36 10.68 -22.44
C ALA A 671 15.83 10.07 -23.75
N ARG A 672 16.30 8.90 -24.14
CA ARG A 672 15.81 8.13 -25.29
C ARG A 672 14.57 7.30 -24.97
N GLN A 673 14.19 7.20 -23.69
CA GLN A 673 13.14 6.32 -23.18
C GLN A 673 13.37 4.84 -23.56
N ASP A 674 14.64 4.44 -23.65
CA ASP A 674 15.08 3.11 -24.06
C ASP A 674 15.35 2.24 -22.84
N TYR A 675 14.33 1.49 -22.43
CA TYR A 675 14.42 0.58 -21.30
C TYR A 675 15.39 -0.58 -21.58
N ARG A 676 15.43 -1.08 -22.81
CA ARG A 676 16.27 -2.24 -23.15
C ARG A 676 17.76 -1.90 -23.06
N ALA A 677 18.16 -0.76 -23.64
CA ALA A 677 19.54 -0.29 -23.54
C ALA A 677 19.95 0.00 -22.08
N PHE A 678 19.02 0.49 -21.25
CA PHE A 678 19.23 0.64 -19.81
C PHE A 678 19.41 -0.72 -19.13
N TYR A 679 18.52 -1.67 -19.39
CA TYR A 679 18.57 -3.01 -18.81
C TYR A 679 19.89 -3.71 -19.10
N ASP A 680 20.31 -3.71 -20.36
CA ASP A 680 21.53 -4.42 -20.81
C ASP A 680 22.79 -3.93 -20.09
N GLN A 681 22.86 -2.65 -19.77
CA GLN A 681 24.00 -2.08 -19.02
C GLN A 681 23.88 -2.33 -17.51
N GLU A 682 22.70 -2.06 -16.93
CA GLU A 682 22.48 -2.18 -15.49
C GLU A 682 22.59 -3.64 -15.02
N ILE A 683 22.08 -4.61 -15.80
CA ILE A 683 22.14 -6.03 -15.40
C ILE A 683 23.56 -6.55 -15.35
N GLN A 684 24.44 -6.05 -16.22
CA GLN A 684 25.84 -6.43 -16.23
C GLN A 684 26.55 -5.93 -14.97
N PHE A 685 26.35 -4.67 -14.58
CA PHE A 685 26.89 -4.15 -13.31
C PHE A 685 26.41 -4.96 -12.11
N ARG A 686 25.13 -5.33 -12.07
CA ARG A 686 24.60 -6.14 -10.96
C ARG A 686 25.20 -7.53 -10.92
N LYS A 687 25.48 -8.14 -12.07
CA LYS A 687 26.13 -9.44 -12.17
C LYS A 687 27.57 -9.37 -11.65
N GLU A 688 28.33 -8.36 -12.08
CA GLU A 688 29.73 -8.19 -11.67
C GLU A 688 29.87 -7.92 -10.17
N LEU A 689 28.93 -7.16 -9.59
CA LEU A 689 28.94 -6.78 -8.18
C LEU A 689 28.17 -7.75 -7.27
N GLY A 690 27.56 -8.81 -7.81
CA GLY A 690 26.78 -9.76 -7.03
C GLY A 690 25.53 -9.16 -6.40
N TYR A 691 24.85 -8.22 -7.07
CA TYR A 691 23.60 -7.64 -6.60
C TYR A 691 22.36 -8.40 -7.13
N PRO A 692 21.17 -8.21 -6.53
CA PRO A 692 19.94 -8.77 -7.07
C PRO A 692 19.74 -8.40 -8.55
N PRO A 693 19.32 -9.34 -9.44
CA PRO A 693 18.71 -10.66 -9.15
C PRO A 693 19.70 -11.83 -9.02
N PHE A 694 21.02 -11.63 -9.04
CA PHE A 694 22.01 -12.71 -9.01
C PHE A 694 22.29 -13.22 -7.59
N GLN A 695 22.04 -12.41 -6.58
CA GLN A 695 22.06 -12.79 -5.16
C GLN A 695 20.80 -12.29 -4.46
N GLU A 696 20.40 -13.01 -3.41
CA GLU A 696 19.38 -12.54 -2.47
C GLU A 696 20.05 -11.63 -1.43
N MET A 697 19.27 -10.69 -0.90
CA MET A 697 19.70 -9.77 0.15
C MET A 697 18.70 -9.71 1.28
N ALA A 698 19.21 -9.61 2.51
CA ALA A 698 18.41 -9.26 3.67
C ALA A 698 19.16 -8.23 4.51
N LYS A 699 18.43 -7.32 5.15
CA LYS A 699 18.95 -6.28 6.03
C LYS A 699 18.38 -6.47 7.42
N ILE A 700 19.24 -6.49 8.44
CA ILE A 700 18.82 -6.51 9.84
C ILE A 700 19.13 -5.15 10.43
N LEU A 701 18.08 -4.42 10.81
CA LEU A 701 18.18 -3.14 11.48
C LEU A 701 18.05 -3.35 12.98
N VAL A 702 19.06 -2.95 13.74
CA VAL A 702 19.04 -2.98 15.21
C VAL A 702 18.92 -1.54 15.71
N GLN A 703 17.97 -1.30 16.62
CA GLN A 703 17.73 0.04 17.17
C GLN A 703 17.51 0.00 18.68
N ASP A 704 18.11 0.98 19.38
CA ASP A 704 17.95 1.18 20.83
C ASP A 704 18.12 2.66 21.22
N GLU A 705 17.63 3.06 22.39
CA GLU A 705 17.83 4.41 22.92
C GLU A 705 19.26 4.61 23.45
N SER A 706 19.92 3.54 23.86
CA SER A 706 21.31 3.52 24.32
C SER A 706 22.24 3.08 23.19
N GLU A 707 23.28 3.85 22.95
CA GLU A 707 24.31 3.53 21.95
C GLU A 707 25.07 2.24 22.30
N GLU A 708 25.38 2.02 23.58
CA GLU A 708 26.03 0.80 24.04
C GLU A 708 25.13 -0.44 23.84
N GLN A 709 23.83 -0.31 24.16
CA GLN A 709 22.89 -1.42 24.00
C GLN A 709 22.66 -1.79 22.53
N VAL A 710 22.62 -0.81 21.63
CA VAL A 710 22.44 -1.10 20.20
C VAL A 710 23.65 -1.85 19.63
N TRP A 711 24.88 -1.47 20.01
CA TRP A 711 26.09 -2.18 19.62
C TRP A 711 26.14 -3.60 20.19
N ARG A 712 25.80 -3.78 21.47
CA ARG A 712 25.76 -5.12 22.09
C ARG A 712 24.77 -6.02 21.35
N LYS A 713 23.52 -5.57 21.15
CA LYS A 713 22.49 -6.36 20.44
C LYS A 713 22.92 -6.68 19.01
N ALA A 714 23.52 -5.73 18.29
CA ALA A 714 23.96 -5.94 16.93
C ALA A 714 25.09 -6.96 16.84
N ASN A 715 26.06 -6.92 17.78
CA ASN A 715 27.12 -7.89 17.89
C ASN A 715 26.59 -9.29 18.28
N ASP A 716 25.61 -9.38 19.20
CA ASP A 716 24.97 -10.66 19.53
C ASP A 716 24.30 -11.31 18.32
N VAL A 717 23.61 -10.50 17.48
CA VAL A 717 23.02 -10.96 16.23
C VAL A 717 24.09 -11.41 15.24
N ALA A 718 25.14 -10.60 15.05
CA ALA A 718 26.24 -10.93 14.14
C ALA A 718 26.96 -12.23 14.54
N ALA A 719 27.29 -12.37 15.83
CA ALA A 719 27.96 -13.56 16.35
C ALA A 719 27.10 -14.83 16.15
N ALA A 720 25.80 -14.74 16.45
CA ALA A 720 24.91 -15.88 16.27
C ALA A 720 24.72 -16.29 14.79
N LEU A 721 24.66 -15.33 13.88
CA LEU A 721 24.54 -15.58 12.44
C LEU A 721 25.85 -16.14 11.85
N ASN A 722 27.00 -15.59 12.25
CA ASN A 722 28.31 -16.08 11.79
C ASN A 722 28.58 -17.50 12.32
N SER A 723 28.24 -17.79 13.59
CA SER A 723 28.36 -19.14 14.14
C SER A 723 27.51 -20.14 13.34
N TRP A 724 26.24 -19.80 13.09
CA TRP A 724 25.36 -20.65 12.31
C TRP A 724 25.91 -20.85 10.88
N ASN A 725 26.37 -19.78 10.22
CA ASN A 725 26.90 -19.79 8.87
C ASN A 725 28.16 -20.69 8.75
N GLY A 726 29.09 -20.57 9.72
CA GLY A 726 30.28 -21.40 9.77
C GLY A 726 29.96 -22.90 9.93
N ASP A 727 28.93 -23.26 10.69
CA ASP A 727 28.46 -24.62 10.86
C ASP A 727 27.75 -25.17 9.57
N HIS A 728 27.38 -24.31 8.62
CA HIS A 728 26.59 -24.63 7.43
C HIS A 728 27.28 -24.26 6.10
N GLY A 729 28.60 -24.15 6.08
CA GLY A 729 29.40 -24.06 4.85
C GLY A 729 29.72 -22.65 4.36
N ASP A 730 29.46 -21.61 5.16
CA ASP A 730 29.85 -20.20 4.89
C ASP A 730 29.30 -19.63 3.56
N GLU A 731 28.10 -20.06 3.15
CA GLU A 731 27.50 -19.65 1.87
C GLU A 731 26.88 -18.25 1.87
N VAL A 732 26.71 -17.65 3.06
CA VAL A 732 26.08 -16.33 3.24
C VAL A 732 27.10 -15.34 3.77
N ALA A 733 27.32 -14.23 3.07
CA ALA A 733 28.14 -13.15 3.59
C ALA A 733 27.32 -12.33 4.62
N VAL A 734 27.84 -12.28 5.87
CA VAL A 734 27.28 -11.46 6.96
C VAL A 734 28.16 -10.24 7.13
N ILE A 735 27.69 -9.06 6.71
CA ILE A 735 28.42 -7.80 6.70
C ILE A 735 27.90 -6.89 7.81
N GLY A 736 28.77 -6.37 8.64
CA GLY A 736 28.44 -5.49 9.76
C GLY A 736 28.64 -6.15 11.13
N PRO A 737 28.20 -5.49 12.25
CA PRO A 737 27.34 -4.30 12.26
C PRO A 737 28.02 -3.00 11.87
N TYR A 738 27.29 -2.09 11.18
CA TYR A 738 27.72 -0.74 10.84
C TYR A 738 26.59 0.27 11.08
N GLU A 739 26.91 1.55 11.17
CA GLU A 739 25.91 2.59 11.40
C GLU A 739 24.98 2.76 10.18
N ASP A 740 23.65 2.91 10.42
CA ASP A 740 22.70 3.20 9.35
C ASP A 740 22.93 4.62 8.79
N VAL A 741 22.45 4.88 7.57
CA VAL A 741 22.49 6.21 6.89
C VAL A 741 22.04 7.33 7.83
N ILE A 742 21.07 7.04 8.68
CA ILE A 742 20.66 7.93 9.75
C ILE A 742 20.97 7.25 11.08
N LYS A 743 22.06 7.68 11.71
CA LYS A 743 22.52 7.14 12.99
C LYS A 743 21.45 7.13 14.08
N LYS A 744 20.55 8.13 14.12
CA LYS A 744 19.56 8.29 15.18
C LYS A 744 18.23 8.83 14.67
N ILE A 745 17.12 8.10 14.91
CA ILE A 745 15.76 8.53 14.58
C ILE A 745 14.87 8.37 15.82
N ARG A 746 14.07 9.39 16.15
CA ARG A 746 13.15 9.36 17.32
C ARG A 746 13.85 8.88 18.60
N ASN A 747 15.01 9.43 18.85
CA ASN A 747 15.88 9.11 19.98
C ASN A 747 16.44 7.68 20.04
N LYS A 748 16.40 6.90 18.95
CA LYS A 748 16.96 5.55 18.85
C LYS A 748 18.18 5.54 17.94
N TYR A 749 19.30 5.03 18.43
CA TYR A 749 20.49 4.70 17.63
C TYR A 749 20.18 3.51 16.73
N ARG A 750 20.85 3.45 15.59
CA ARG A 750 20.55 2.48 14.53
C ARG A 750 21.82 1.88 13.96
N LEU A 751 21.91 0.56 13.99
CA LEU A 751 22.96 -0.23 13.34
C LEU A 751 22.34 -1.20 12.34
N VAL A 752 23.12 -1.58 11.36
CA VAL A 752 22.69 -2.45 10.27
C VAL A 752 23.65 -3.61 10.12
N LEU A 753 23.07 -4.79 9.86
CA LEU A 753 23.77 -5.93 9.27
C LEU A 753 23.16 -6.22 7.91
N SER A 754 23.97 -6.56 6.94
CA SER A 754 23.55 -7.00 5.61
C SER A 754 23.91 -8.47 5.40
N LEU A 755 22.97 -9.24 4.90
CA LEU A 755 23.15 -10.63 4.51
C LEU A 755 23.04 -10.71 2.99
N THR A 756 23.98 -11.36 2.34
CA THR A 756 23.98 -11.59 0.90
C THR A 756 24.42 -13.02 0.58
N GLY A 757 23.74 -13.65 -0.37
CA GLY A 757 24.03 -15.01 -0.80
C GLY A 757 23.18 -15.41 -1.99
N LYS A 758 23.52 -16.53 -2.63
CA LYS A 758 22.74 -17.06 -3.76
C LYS A 758 21.34 -17.49 -3.33
N ASP A 759 21.23 -18.05 -2.14
CA ASP A 759 19.98 -18.48 -1.51
C ASP A 759 20.05 -18.20 0.00
N LEU A 760 19.13 -17.43 0.51
CA LEU A 760 19.01 -17.12 1.94
C LEU A 760 17.96 -17.99 2.66
N THR A 761 17.39 -18.99 2.01
CA THR A 761 16.29 -19.80 2.57
C THR A 761 16.69 -20.48 3.88
N ALA A 762 17.89 -21.08 3.94
CA ALA A 762 18.37 -21.78 5.11
C ALA A 762 18.60 -20.82 6.30
N ILE A 763 19.28 -19.69 6.07
CA ILE A 763 19.55 -18.72 7.13
C ILE A 763 18.26 -18.00 7.57
N LYS A 764 17.29 -17.75 6.68
CA LYS A 764 15.95 -17.22 7.04
C LYS A 764 15.23 -18.16 8.02
N LYS A 765 15.27 -19.48 7.79
CA LYS A 765 14.74 -20.47 8.72
C LYS A 765 15.49 -20.51 10.05
N ALA A 766 16.82 -20.37 10.01
CA ALA A 766 17.64 -20.30 11.22
C ALA A 766 17.31 -19.07 12.06
N MET A 767 17.16 -17.88 11.42
CA MET A 767 16.80 -16.65 12.11
C MET A 767 15.48 -16.75 12.89
N GLN A 768 14.54 -17.59 12.47
CA GLN A 768 13.31 -17.85 13.24
C GLN A 768 13.58 -18.51 14.60
N ARG A 769 14.69 -19.24 14.74
CA ARG A 769 15.06 -19.98 15.94
C ARG A 769 16.14 -19.30 16.78
N ILE A 770 16.88 -18.34 16.20
CA ILE A 770 17.96 -17.60 16.87
C ILE A 770 17.37 -16.53 17.80
N PRO A 771 17.51 -16.63 19.14
CA PRO A 771 16.89 -15.69 20.07
C PRO A 771 17.37 -14.25 19.89
N ALA A 772 18.61 -14.04 19.45
CA ALA A 772 19.18 -12.71 19.19
C ALA A 772 18.40 -11.93 18.13
N CYS A 773 17.82 -12.60 17.12
CA CYS A 773 17.02 -12.00 16.06
C CYS A 773 15.65 -11.49 16.55
N TRP A 774 15.20 -11.91 17.75
CA TRP A 774 13.90 -11.56 18.30
C TRP A 774 13.96 -10.59 19.48
N GLN A 775 15.13 -10.05 19.77
CA GLN A 775 15.30 -9.00 20.76
C GLN A 775 14.49 -7.74 20.36
N THR A 776 14.02 -7.02 21.38
CA THR A 776 13.33 -5.74 21.14
C THR A 776 14.26 -4.76 20.43
N GLY A 777 13.80 -4.20 19.32
CA GLY A 777 14.58 -3.27 18.50
C GLY A 777 15.27 -3.93 17.31
N VAL A 778 15.26 -5.25 17.18
CA VAL A 778 15.73 -5.96 15.99
C VAL A 778 14.60 -6.05 14.96
N LEU A 779 14.87 -5.63 13.73
CA LEU A 779 13.93 -5.60 12.61
C LEU A 779 14.58 -6.25 11.39
N ILE A 780 13.93 -7.26 10.84
CA ILE A 780 14.43 -8.00 9.67
C ILE A 780 13.71 -7.49 8.42
N ASP A 781 14.47 -7.27 7.36
CA ASP A 781 13.99 -6.80 6.07
C ASP A 781 14.57 -7.67 4.95
N VAL A 782 13.78 -8.59 4.46
CA VAL A 782 14.12 -9.47 3.34
C VAL A 782 13.78 -8.74 2.03
N ASP A 783 14.63 -8.84 1.02
CA ASP A 783 14.55 -8.07 -0.23
C ASP A 783 14.40 -6.56 0.03
N PRO A 784 15.41 -5.91 0.64
CA PRO A 784 15.36 -4.49 0.95
C PRO A 784 15.38 -3.65 -0.34
N VAL A 785 14.50 -2.65 -0.40
CA VAL A 785 14.29 -1.77 -1.58
C VAL A 785 14.61 -0.33 -1.25
#